data_3ac5c0fa953e95119baf562a7dce75b7
#
_entry.id   3ac5c0fa953e95119baf562a7dce75b7
#
_cell.length_a   1.000
_cell.length_b   1.000
_cell.length_c   1.000
_cell.angle_alpha   90.00
_cell.angle_beta   90.00
_cell.angle_gamma   90.00
#
_symmetry.space_group_name_H-M   'P 1'
#
loop_
_entity.id
_entity.type
_entity.pdbx_description
1 polymer ?
#
loop_
_entity_poly.entity_id
_entity_poly.type
_entity_poly.pdbx_seq_one_letter_code
_entity_poly.pdbx_strand_id
1 'polypeptide(L)'
;MNINRIIFAIEDCISTLSRYSVSAFFPDYCDLHTVIGLDQQDRERRPWLKAPYIATTKQGYYLSVFEISGALKEMDENPDQTAPGTLESLIAALAERMNTAWKNSGHKISFVFERDPERGRDEIEAMLLPQRKSIARTGILLQDVLDEKVTTLTPWLVRERCWLTVWSSEELLSRTDRKNHQTRVRKLAEHAPPARFAQDPWRWTLSALKIRHDALLDTLEQALTHDSDGLLIRLMDIHEVGREIRRQLERNSTPAVWQPHLPEDARPAGWRQGGDTSVFHAPSLNLQLFTTQPETHGSLIQAGELWHGMVAITLPPQNLRTFNQLVRDVPRAIPWRIRMDLMPDGMKALGVKKTLLTYSSFIPPLRPMYDSVMMLNDINKHDPVCIMTIVATTWGNSREVCTRNQALLKSALEGWGVCGTTTTFGDPRRAWVNTVLAASHSSGPIPLYPPLSHALSLFPLNRAGSVWRGQGNLMMHTEDGSAWEVALASSQQNKHTELTPGAPGLGKSVLINALSEIQIASAQKNLPFIAYIDKGFSAQGLVQLIRDSLPEQRKDEAVGIILSNDPDHTRNLFDVMYGARKPVTPEKNFMVSVLCALCVDTGTGQPCNPGDTRQIISSLVDLAFREYGENNPRLYRAGTEPLVDLALEESGIAEQHDAGWWNAATWFEIRDMLHIAGNIPAAQRAHYQAMPLLAEMSALLGQPSIRDVFGTVQRDNSEERLLDYIRRALDQGHSDYPMMSGCTRFMLSPDTRVVAVDLNNVAGDKTPAGRLRTGIMYLLAGQIAGGDFVLPQYQEEIRKNLDPRYHEVIFRRIEQLDQEVKTKVYDELHNAKGINFIWEALDTQELEQRKFGIRTVLSTQLLQHYPPAVLKSANTLWLLRYRPDEIPFLRDNFGVPEVTLRRFLKMPEGAAP
;
A
#
# COMPACT_ATOMS: atom_id res chain seq x y z
N MET A 1 9.55 -50.21 -39.97
CA MET A 1 9.72 -48.71 -39.96
C MET A 1 8.57 -48.16 -39.16
N ASN A 2 8.82 -47.40 -38.09
CA ASN A 2 7.79 -47.04 -37.09
C ASN A 2 6.90 -45.94 -37.69
N ILE A 3 5.66 -46.25 -38.03
CA ILE A 3 4.68 -45.33 -38.66
C ILE A 3 4.54 -44.03 -37.89
N ASN A 4 4.64 -44.05 -36.56
CA ASN A 4 4.65 -42.87 -35.72
C ASN A 4 5.85 -41.93 -36.02
N ARG A 5 7.00 -42.49 -36.34
CA ARG A 5 8.18 -41.70 -36.77
C ARG A 5 7.97 -41.00 -38.12
N ILE A 6 7.21 -41.64 -39.03
CA ILE A 6 6.90 -41.05 -40.33
C ILE A 6 5.84 -39.94 -40.17
N ILE A 7 4.82 -40.15 -39.36
CA ILE A 7 3.84 -39.12 -39.09
C ILE A 7 4.48 -37.92 -38.36
N PHE A 8 5.29 -38.17 -37.34
CA PHE A 8 6.07 -37.13 -36.68
C PHE A 8 7.02 -36.40 -37.62
N ALA A 9 7.72 -37.11 -38.50
CA ALA A 9 8.63 -36.51 -39.50
C ALA A 9 7.87 -35.65 -40.53
N ILE A 10 6.67 -36.08 -40.95
CA ILE A 10 5.80 -35.29 -41.87
C ILE A 10 5.22 -34.08 -41.16
N GLU A 11 4.72 -34.21 -39.92
CA GLU A 11 4.22 -33.11 -39.11
C GLU A 11 5.35 -32.09 -38.83
N ASP A 12 6.54 -32.58 -38.51
CA ASP A 12 7.73 -31.74 -38.28
C ASP A 12 8.20 -31.04 -39.57
N CYS A 13 8.17 -31.74 -40.69
CA CYS A 13 8.50 -31.19 -41.99
C CYS A 13 7.51 -30.12 -42.46
N ILE A 14 6.18 -30.36 -42.32
CA ILE A 14 5.13 -29.39 -42.66
C ILE A 14 5.18 -28.22 -41.69
N SER A 15 5.34 -28.47 -40.40
CA SER A 15 5.51 -27.47 -39.34
C SER A 15 6.77 -26.64 -39.58
N THR A 16 7.85 -27.25 -40.04
CA THR A 16 9.13 -26.59 -40.34
C THR A 16 9.02 -25.74 -41.60
N LEU A 17 8.43 -26.24 -42.68
CA LEU A 17 8.21 -25.50 -43.94
C LEU A 17 7.25 -24.29 -43.77
N SER A 18 6.28 -24.39 -42.91
CA SER A 18 5.36 -23.26 -42.64
C SER A 18 5.98 -22.14 -41.78
N ARG A 19 7.16 -22.39 -41.20
CA ARG A 19 7.82 -21.50 -40.20
C ARG A 19 9.05 -20.78 -40.76
N TYR A 20 9.59 -21.10 -41.94
CA TYR A 20 10.78 -20.47 -42.50
C TYR A 20 10.42 -19.17 -43.24
N SER A 21 10.29 -18.06 -42.54
CA SER A 21 10.73 -16.77 -43.04
C SER A 21 11.81 -16.25 -42.08
N VAL A 22 13.03 -16.74 -42.28
CA VAL A 22 14.18 -16.17 -41.58
C VAL A 22 14.46 -14.81 -42.21
N SER A 23 14.08 -13.75 -41.51
CA SER A 23 14.40 -12.39 -41.93
C SER A 23 15.85 -12.07 -41.56
N ALA A 24 16.58 -11.51 -42.47
CA ALA A 24 17.90 -10.96 -42.18
C ALA A 24 17.83 -9.65 -41.38
N PHE A 25 16.70 -8.98 -41.45
CA PHE A 25 16.46 -7.70 -40.77
C PHE A 25 15.68 -7.93 -39.47
N PHE A 26 16.34 -7.73 -38.33
CA PHE A 26 15.76 -8.07 -37.03
C PHE A 26 14.41 -7.35 -36.68
N PRO A 27 14.20 -6.06 -37.04
CA PRO A 27 12.92 -5.43 -36.87
C PRO A 27 11.70 -6.11 -37.53
N ASP A 28 11.93 -6.99 -38.52
CA ASP A 28 10.84 -7.75 -39.17
C ASP A 28 10.28 -8.87 -38.29
N TYR A 29 10.97 -9.24 -37.22
CA TYR A 29 10.43 -10.16 -36.20
C TYR A 29 9.40 -9.51 -35.29
N CYS A 30 9.34 -8.18 -35.27
CA CYS A 30 8.32 -7.42 -34.55
C CYS A 30 7.16 -7.07 -35.49
N ASP A 31 5.96 -7.47 -35.12
CA ASP A 31 4.76 -7.21 -35.93
C ASP A 31 4.19 -5.81 -35.72
N LEU A 32 4.59 -5.11 -34.66
CA LEU A 32 4.07 -3.79 -34.30
C LEU A 32 4.40 -2.73 -35.33
N HIS A 33 3.38 -1.96 -35.75
CA HIS A 33 3.53 -0.94 -36.78
C HIS A 33 3.17 0.45 -36.30
N THR A 34 1.91 0.66 -35.85
CA THR A 34 1.38 1.97 -35.46
C THR A 34 0.34 1.84 -34.34
N VAL A 35 -0.33 2.91 -34.00
CA VAL A 35 -1.38 2.97 -32.95
C VAL A 35 -2.70 3.44 -33.53
N ILE A 36 -3.80 3.14 -32.84
CA ILE A 36 -5.10 3.75 -33.06
C ILE A 36 -5.28 4.88 -32.04
N GLY A 37 -5.44 6.11 -32.52
CA GLY A 37 -5.61 7.29 -31.67
C GLY A 37 -6.82 7.19 -30.76
N LEU A 38 -6.79 7.92 -29.65
CA LEU A 38 -7.90 8.00 -28.69
C LEU A 38 -9.03 8.84 -29.27
N ASP A 39 -10.23 8.28 -29.36
CA ASP A 39 -11.44 9.04 -29.69
C ASP A 39 -12.05 9.71 -28.42
N GLN A 40 -13.14 10.46 -28.61
CA GLN A 40 -13.81 11.14 -27.51
C GLN A 40 -14.38 10.15 -26.50
N GLN A 41 -14.93 9.04 -26.95
CA GLN A 41 -15.50 8.00 -26.11
C GLN A 41 -14.41 7.32 -25.24
N ASP A 42 -13.21 7.09 -25.79
CA ASP A 42 -12.07 6.58 -25.04
C ASP A 42 -11.66 7.52 -23.91
N ARG A 43 -11.58 8.83 -24.19
CA ARG A 43 -11.21 9.86 -23.21
C ARG A 43 -12.23 10.01 -22.09
N GLU A 44 -13.52 9.85 -22.40
CA GLU A 44 -14.59 9.87 -21.40
C GLU A 44 -14.58 8.60 -20.53
N ARG A 45 -14.36 7.45 -21.15
CA ARG A 45 -14.42 6.14 -20.50
C ARG A 45 -13.16 5.81 -19.69
N ARG A 46 -11.99 6.25 -20.19
CA ARG A 46 -10.67 5.96 -19.63
C ARG A 46 -9.83 7.24 -19.47
N PRO A 47 -10.28 8.20 -18.62
CA PRO A 47 -9.63 9.52 -18.49
C PRO A 47 -8.21 9.48 -17.95
N TRP A 48 -7.79 8.36 -17.36
CA TRP A 48 -6.42 8.16 -16.85
C TRP A 48 -5.40 7.85 -17.96
N LEU A 49 -5.85 7.41 -19.15
CA LEU A 49 -4.94 7.13 -20.26
C LEU A 49 -4.46 8.44 -20.90
N LYS A 50 -3.16 8.59 -20.98
CA LYS A 50 -2.51 9.78 -21.56
C LYS A 50 -2.15 9.61 -23.03
N ALA A 51 -2.06 8.37 -23.51
CA ALA A 51 -1.67 7.99 -24.85
C ALA A 51 -2.53 6.82 -25.36
N PRO A 52 -2.53 6.53 -26.69
CA PRO A 52 -3.23 5.40 -27.25
C PRO A 52 -2.92 4.07 -26.54
N TYR A 53 -3.93 3.22 -26.35
CA TYR A 53 -3.84 1.89 -25.74
C TYR A 53 -3.95 0.75 -26.75
N ILE A 54 -4.27 1.05 -28.01
CA ILE A 54 -4.35 0.04 -29.07
C ILE A 54 -3.18 0.26 -30.03
N ALA A 55 -2.30 -0.74 -30.13
CA ALA A 55 -1.34 -0.82 -31.23
C ALA A 55 -1.88 -1.71 -32.36
N THR A 56 -1.38 -1.48 -33.57
CA THR A 56 -1.69 -2.32 -34.72
C THR A 56 -0.43 -2.96 -35.29
N THR A 57 -0.63 -4.13 -35.91
CA THR A 57 0.42 -4.79 -36.67
C THR A 57 0.36 -4.41 -38.14
N LYS A 58 1.43 -4.76 -38.91
CA LYS A 58 1.45 -4.63 -40.38
C LYS A 58 0.37 -5.46 -41.07
N GLN A 59 -0.17 -6.50 -40.41
CA GLN A 59 -1.25 -7.36 -40.90
C GLN A 59 -2.63 -6.84 -40.50
N GLY A 60 -2.72 -5.77 -39.71
CA GLY A 60 -3.97 -5.19 -39.25
C GLY A 60 -4.56 -5.79 -37.99
N TYR A 61 -3.81 -6.59 -37.22
CA TYR A 61 -4.24 -7.03 -35.90
C TYR A 61 -4.19 -5.86 -34.92
N TYR A 62 -5.21 -5.77 -34.04
CA TYR A 62 -5.23 -4.87 -32.91
C TYR A 62 -4.71 -5.58 -31.70
N LEU A 63 -3.97 -4.87 -30.86
CA LEU A 63 -3.51 -5.38 -29.59
C LEU A 63 -3.57 -4.32 -28.49
N SER A 64 -3.88 -4.75 -27.29
CA SER A 64 -3.80 -3.97 -26.06
C SER A 64 -3.19 -4.82 -24.95
N VAL A 65 -2.62 -4.17 -23.94
CA VAL A 65 -1.90 -4.84 -22.86
C VAL A 65 -2.42 -4.40 -21.52
N PHE A 66 -2.80 -5.36 -20.68
CA PHE A 66 -3.00 -5.15 -19.25
C PHE A 66 -1.74 -5.51 -18.47
N GLU A 67 -1.34 -4.66 -17.54
CA GLU A 67 -0.43 -5.03 -16.46
C GLU A 67 -1.24 -5.70 -15.35
N ILE A 68 -0.78 -6.85 -14.89
CA ILE A 68 -1.37 -7.60 -13.77
C ILE A 68 -0.44 -7.43 -12.58
N SER A 69 -0.89 -6.67 -11.57
CA SER A 69 -0.12 -6.47 -10.34
C SER A 69 -0.25 -7.64 -9.36
N GLY A 70 -1.24 -8.50 -9.54
CA GLY A 70 -1.46 -9.70 -8.76
C GLY A 70 -2.86 -9.79 -8.15
N ALA A 71 -3.09 -10.78 -7.31
CA ALA A 71 -4.34 -11.00 -6.60
C ALA A 71 -4.39 -10.15 -5.32
N LEU A 72 -5.57 -9.58 -5.02
CA LEU A 72 -5.83 -8.81 -3.79
C LEU A 72 -5.71 -9.67 -2.54
N LYS A 73 -6.19 -10.91 -2.63
CA LYS A 73 -6.14 -11.89 -1.55
C LYS A 73 -5.37 -13.11 -2.01
N GLU A 74 -4.74 -13.78 -1.07
CA GLU A 74 -4.17 -15.08 -1.33
C GLU A 74 -5.30 -16.09 -1.55
N MET A 75 -5.30 -16.75 -2.72
CA MET A 75 -6.30 -17.73 -3.11
C MET A 75 -5.86 -19.13 -2.70
N ASP A 76 -6.81 -19.95 -2.28
CA ASP A 76 -6.54 -21.37 -2.07
C ASP A 76 -6.30 -22.06 -3.42
N GLU A 77 -5.18 -22.78 -3.49
CA GLU A 77 -4.77 -23.53 -4.70
C GLU A 77 -5.24 -24.99 -4.68
N ASN A 78 -6.12 -25.38 -3.76
CA ASN A 78 -6.60 -26.76 -3.68
C ASN A 78 -7.64 -27.01 -4.79
N PRO A 79 -7.37 -27.92 -5.76
CA PRO A 79 -8.25 -28.16 -6.91
C PRO A 79 -9.60 -28.80 -6.52
N ASP A 80 -9.75 -29.32 -5.31
CA ASP A 80 -10.97 -29.99 -4.86
C ASP A 80 -12.03 -29.02 -4.27
N GLN A 81 -11.77 -27.70 -4.27
CA GLN A 81 -12.65 -26.69 -3.68
C GLN A 81 -13.08 -25.63 -4.70
N THR A 82 -14.34 -25.64 -5.09
CA THR A 82 -15.00 -24.60 -5.91
C THR A 82 -15.62 -23.48 -5.07
N ALA A 83 -15.23 -23.35 -3.81
CA ALA A 83 -15.74 -22.31 -2.92
C ALA A 83 -15.31 -20.90 -3.40
N PRO A 84 -16.10 -19.84 -3.12
CA PRO A 84 -15.70 -18.47 -3.39
C PRO A 84 -14.34 -18.14 -2.76
N GLY A 85 -13.49 -17.40 -3.49
CA GLY A 85 -12.14 -17.04 -3.03
C GLY A 85 -11.06 -18.08 -3.32
N THR A 86 -11.36 -19.10 -4.10
CA THR A 86 -10.40 -20.09 -4.60
C THR A 86 -9.95 -19.76 -6.02
N LEU A 87 -8.76 -20.24 -6.40
CA LEU A 87 -8.26 -20.13 -7.78
C LEU A 87 -9.22 -20.80 -8.78
N GLU A 88 -9.79 -21.92 -8.42
CA GLU A 88 -10.76 -22.65 -9.24
C GLU A 88 -12.02 -21.83 -9.54
N SER A 89 -12.54 -21.08 -8.56
CA SER A 89 -13.71 -20.22 -8.77
C SER A 89 -13.41 -19.09 -9.75
N LEU A 90 -12.21 -18.46 -9.67
CA LEU A 90 -11.78 -17.44 -10.62
C LEU A 90 -11.62 -18.00 -12.04
N ILE A 91 -11.00 -19.18 -12.17
CA ILE A 91 -10.83 -19.86 -13.46
C ILE A 91 -12.19 -20.20 -14.08
N ALA A 92 -13.12 -20.74 -13.29
CA ALA A 92 -14.45 -21.06 -13.77
C ALA A 92 -15.22 -19.84 -14.26
N ALA A 93 -15.20 -18.74 -13.49
CA ALA A 93 -15.84 -17.49 -13.88
C ALA A 93 -15.21 -16.89 -15.15
N LEU A 94 -13.88 -16.92 -15.27
CA LEU A 94 -13.17 -16.44 -16.46
C LEU A 94 -13.49 -17.31 -17.69
N ALA A 95 -13.48 -18.64 -17.55
CA ALA A 95 -13.80 -19.58 -18.62
C ALA A 95 -15.24 -19.40 -19.11
N GLU A 96 -16.20 -19.23 -18.20
CA GLU A 96 -17.60 -18.98 -18.54
C GLU A 96 -17.77 -17.70 -19.36
N ARG A 97 -17.18 -16.60 -18.91
CA ARG A 97 -17.26 -15.30 -19.62
C ARG A 97 -16.54 -15.31 -20.96
N MET A 98 -15.42 -15.99 -21.06
CA MET A 98 -14.66 -16.12 -22.29
C MET A 98 -15.28 -17.10 -23.28
N ASN A 99 -16.11 -18.05 -22.86
CA ASN A 99 -16.64 -19.14 -23.68
C ASN A 99 -17.26 -18.64 -25.00
N THR A 100 -18.07 -17.57 -24.93
CA THR A 100 -18.75 -17.03 -26.13
C THR A 100 -17.75 -16.37 -27.10
N ALA A 101 -16.79 -15.60 -26.60
CA ALA A 101 -15.75 -14.97 -27.42
C ALA A 101 -14.79 -16.01 -28.01
N TRP A 102 -14.52 -17.10 -27.26
CA TRP A 102 -13.60 -18.16 -27.65
C TRP A 102 -14.19 -19.19 -28.63
N LYS A 103 -15.47 -19.14 -28.92
CA LYS A 103 -16.11 -19.95 -30.00
C LYS A 103 -15.84 -19.37 -31.38
N ASN A 104 -15.35 -18.11 -31.47
CA ASN A 104 -15.10 -17.46 -32.74
C ASN A 104 -13.61 -17.28 -32.97
N SER A 105 -13.13 -17.61 -34.18
CA SER A 105 -11.77 -17.30 -34.61
C SER A 105 -11.51 -15.79 -34.59
N GLY A 106 -10.26 -15.40 -34.37
CA GLY A 106 -9.80 -14.04 -34.55
C GLY A 106 -9.39 -13.32 -33.26
N HIS A 107 -9.62 -13.90 -32.09
CA HIS A 107 -9.01 -13.47 -30.85
C HIS A 107 -7.80 -14.31 -30.48
N LYS A 108 -6.87 -13.70 -29.73
CA LYS A 108 -5.76 -14.38 -29.07
C LYS A 108 -5.45 -13.63 -27.79
N ILE A 109 -5.06 -14.35 -26.74
CA ILE A 109 -4.48 -13.75 -25.53
C ILE A 109 -3.08 -14.32 -25.31
N SER A 110 -2.22 -13.52 -24.72
CA SER A 110 -0.86 -13.91 -24.38
C SER A 110 -0.53 -13.43 -22.99
N PHE A 111 -0.22 -14.34 -22.06
CA PHE A 111 0.36 -14.00 -20.77
C PHE A 111 1.87 -13.97 -20.87
N VAL A 112 2.48 -12.93 -20.34
CA VAL A 112 3.93 -12.83 -20.17
C VAL A 112 4.23 -12.58 -18.70
N PHE A 113 5.01 -13.48 -18.13
CA PHE A 113 5.50 -13.34 -16.76
C PHE A 113 7.03 -13.23 -16.80
N GLU A 114 7.56 -12.27 -16.06
CA GLU A 114 8.99 -12.02 -15.95
C GLU A 114 9.40 -11.93 -14.50
N ARG A 115 10.50 -12.62 -14.17
CA ARG A 115 11.11 -12.59 -12.84
C ARG A 115 12.60 -12.34 -12.97
N ASP A 116 13.07 -11.28 -12.31
CA ASP A 116 14.43 -10.79 -12.43
C ASP A 116 15.03 -10.44 -11.06
N PRO A 117 15.83 -11.34 -10.47
CA PRO A 117 16.46 -11.10 -9.18
C PRO A 117 17.54 -10.01 -9.22
N GLU A 118 18.18 -9.76 -10.37
CA GLU A 118 19.21 -8.74 -10.49
C GLU A 118 18.62 -7.32 -10.45
N ARG A 119 17.30 -7.18 -10.62
CA ARG A 119 16.56 -5.90 -10.55
C ARG A 119 15.77 -5.70 -9.27
N GLY A 120 15.98 -6.52 -8.25
CA GLY A 120 15.40 -6.28 -6.94
C GLY A 120 15.81 -4.93 -6.35
N ARG A 121 17.04 -4.51 -6.60
CA ARG A 121 17.54 -3.18 -6.22
C ARG A 121 16.75 -2.05 -6.87
N ASP A 122 16.40 -2.16 -8.15
CA ASP A 122 15.64 -1.12 -8.87
C ASP A 122 14.28 -0.87 -8.22
N GLU A 123 13.62 -1.92 -7.67
CA GLU A 123 12.33 -1.81 -7.00
C GLU A 123 12.43 -0.96 -5.74
N ILE A 124 13.41 -1.23 -4.88
CA ILE A 124 13.58 -0.48 -3.64
C ILE A 124 14.08 0.94 -3.91
N GLU A 125 15.00 1.16 -4.82
CA GLU A 125 15.49 2.50 -5.16
C GLU A 125 14.38 3.36 -5.77
N ALA A 126 13.51 2.79 -6.60
CA ALA A 126 12.34 3.49 -7.15
C ALA A 126 11.37 3.92 -6.04
N MET A 127 11.09 3.04 -5.07
CA MET A 127 10.24 3.35 -3.92
C MET A 127 10.87 4.39 -2.99
N LEU A 128 12.19 4.32 -2.76
CA LEU A 128 12.89 5.27 -1.87
C LEU A 128 13.15 6.64 -2.50
N LEU A 129 13.02 6.79 -3.82
CA LEU A 129 13.29 8.05 -4.51
C LEU A 129 12.46 9.24 -3.97
N PRO A 130 11.16 9.13 -3.70
CA PRO A 130 10.39 10.19 -3.03
C PRO A 130 10.93 10.51 -1.62
N GLN A 131 11.32 9.50 -0.85
CA GLN A 131 11.87 9.68 0.50
C GLN A 131 13.23 10.40 0.46
N ARG A 132 14.13 10.03 -0.46
CA ARG A 132 15.40 10.74 -0.69
C ARG A 132 15.19 12.22 -1.03
N LYS A 133 14.21 12.53 -1.86
CA LYS A 133 13.83 13.91 -2.17
C LYS A 133 13.26 14.64 -0.95
N SER A 134 12.48 13.95 -0.13
CA SER A 134 11.90 14.48 1.10
C SER A 134 12.97 14.86 2.12
N ILE A 135 13.86 13.94 2.48
CA ILE A 135 14.93 14.20 3.45
C ILE A 135 15.89 15.30 2.99
N ALA A 136 16.20 15.35 1.69
CA ALA A 136 17.00 16.43 1.13
C ALA A 136 16.33 17.81 1.27
N ARG A 137 15.00 17.86 1.12
CA ARG A 137 14.21 19.09 1.26
C ARG A 137 13.99 19.50 2.70
N THR A 138 13.75 18.54 3.60
CA THR A 138 13.54 18.80 5.03
C THR A 138 14.83 19.05 5.80
N GLY A 139 16.00 18.75 5.20
CA GLY A 139 17.31 18.90 5.83
C GLY A 139 17.59 17.88 6.92
N ILE A 140 16.93 16.72 6.89
CA ILE A 140 17.15 15.62 7.83
C ILE A 140 18.25 14.72 7.29
N LEU A 141 19.24 14.36 8.09
CA LEU A 141 20.39 13.54 7.69
C LEU A 141 20.09 12.04 7.91
N LEU A 142 19.19 11.47 7.09
CA LEU A 142 18.83 10.04 7.11
C LEU A 142 19.23 9.30 5.83
N GLN A 143 20.16 9.87 5.04
CA GLN A 143 20.56 9.27 3.77
C GLN A 143 21.23 7.90 3.96
N ASP A 144 22.07 7.78 4.96
CA ASP A 144 22.76 6.55 5.36
C ASP A 144 21.78 5.43 5.76
N VAL A 145 20.69 5.76 6.47
CA VAL A 145 19.63 4.82 6.81
C VAL A 145 18.92 4.30 5.55
N LEU A 146 18.64 5.18 4.57
CA LEU A 146 18.04 4.75 3.31
C LEU A 146 19.00 3.87 2.48
N ASP A 147 20.31 4.17 2.50
CA ASP A 147 21.32 3.39 1.82
C ASP A 147 21.50 1.99 2.47
N GLU A 148 21.43 1.93 3.81
CA GLU A 148 21.40 0.67 4.55
C GLU A 148 20.17 -0.17 4.17
N LYS A 149 18.98 0.43 4.05
CA LYS A 149 17.77 -0.26 3.59
C LYS A 149 17.96 -0.87 2.19
N VAL A 150 18.55 -0.12 1.26
CA VAL A 150 18.85 -0.66 -0.07
C VAL A 150 19.76 -1.87 0.03
N THR A 151 20.83 -1.77 0.81
CA THR A 151 21.82 -2.84 0.97
C THR A 151 21.21 -4.08 1.60
N THR A 152 20.43 -3.90 2.66
CA THR A 152 19.83 -4.99 3.44
C THR A 152 18.69 -5.69 2.71
N LEU A 153 17.83 -4.94 2.00
CA LEU A 153 16.65 -5.51 1.35
C LEU A 153 16.94 -6.07 -0.05
N THR A 154 17.91 -5.54 -0.78
CA THR A 154 18.22 -6.00 -2.15
C THR A 154 18.37 -7.52 -2.29
N PRO A 155 19.07 -8.26 -1.39
CA PRO A 155 19.20 -9.71 -1.50
C PRO A 155 17.88 -10.47 -1.37
N TRP A 156 16.86 -9.84 -0.78
CA TRP A 156 15.55 -10.43 -0.50
C TRP A 156 14.50 -10.07 -1.56
N LEU A 157 14.81 -9.15 -2.47
CA LEU A 157 13.88 -8.65 -3.47
C LEU A 157 14.14 -9.24 -4.85
N VAL A 158 13.06 -9.49 -5.57
CA VAL A 158 13.05 -9.89 -6.96
C VAL A 158 12.04 -9.00 -7.70
N ARG A 159 12.45 -8.41 -8.80
CA ARG A 159 11.51 -7.72 -9.69
C ARG A 159 10.61 -8.74 -10.38
N GLU A 160 9.32 -8.62 -10.20
CA GLU A 160 8.32 -9.48 -10.80
C GLU A 160 7.30 -8.64 -11.59
N ARG A 161 7.00 -9.07 -12.80
CA ARG A 161 6.03 -8.41 -13.68
C ARG A 161 5.19 -9.44 -14.42
N CYS A 162 3.91 -9.13 -14.57
CA CYS A 162 2.98 -9.97 -15.32
C CYS A 162 2.14 -9.09 -16.25
N TRP A 163 1.96 -9.53 -17.48
CA TRP A 163 1.17 -8.83 -18.47
C TRP A 163 0.23 -9.78 -19.21
N LEU A 164 -0.93 -9.28 -19.57
CA LEU A 164 -1.89 -9.92 -20.45
C LEU A 164 -2.04 -9.09 -21.72
N THR A 165 -1.62 -9.64 -22.86
CA THR A 165 -1.82 -9.04 -24.18
C THR A 165 -3.06 -9.63 -24.84
N VAL A 166 -3.94 -8.78 -25.32
CA VAL A 166 -5.17 -9.15 -26.02
C VAL A 166 -5.02 -8.78 -27.50
N TRP A 167 -5.25 -9.74 -28.39
CA TRP A 167 -5.17 -9.56 -29.81
C TRP A 167 -6.53 -9.76 -30.47
N SER A 168 -6.81 -8.98 -31.52
CA SER A 168 -8.02 -9.13 -32.32
C SER A 168 -7.70 -8.94 -33.81
N SER A 169 -8.28 -9.80 -34.65
CA SER A 169 -8.07 -9.77 -36.10
C SER A 169 -9.34 -9.50 -36.88
N GLU A 170 -9.22 -9.18 -38.17
CA GLU A 170 -10.33 -9.00 -39.09
C GLU A 170 -11.24 -10.25 -39.23
N GLU A 171 -10.78 -11.41 -38.76
CA GLU A 171 -11.61 -12.64 -38.78
C GLU A 171 -12.89 -12.49 -37.95
N LEU A 172 -12.89 -11.58 -36.98
CA LEU A 172 -14.08 -11.23 -36.16
C LEU A 172 -15.17 -10.50 -36.94
N LEU A 173 -14.85 -9.96 -38.10
CA LEU A 173 -15.77 -9.14 -38.91
C LEU A 173 -16.60 -9.99 -39.87
N SER A 174 -17.77 -9.47 -40.20
CA SER A 174 -18.58 -10.04 -41.28
C SER A 174 -17.82 -10.02 -42.61
N ARG A 175 -18.20 -10.90 -43.53
CA ARG A 175 -17.63 -10.90 -44.90
C ARG A 175 -17.77 -9.56 -45.59
N THR A 176 -18.87 -8.86 -45.35
CA THR A 176 -19.16 -7.54 -45.92
C THR A 176 -18.22 -6.47 -45.34
N ASP A 177 -18.08 -6.41 -44.02
CA ASP A 177 -17.20 -5.43 -43.37
C ASP A 177 -15.75 -5.62 -43.77
N ARG A 178 -15.30 -6.88 -43.84
CA ARG A 178 -13.95 -7.24 -44.29
C ARG A 178 -13.70 -6.79 -45.73
N LYS A 179 -14.64 -7.03 -46.65
CA LYS A 179 -14.54 -6.61 -48.03
C LYS A 179 -14.54 -5.07 -48.17
N ASN A 180 -15.37 -4.38 -47.40
CA ASN A 180 -15.41 -2.93 -47.34
C ASN A 180 -14.08 -2.35 -46.87
N HIS A 181 -13.51 -2.91 -45.78
CA HIS A 181 -12.21 -2.52 -45.28
C HIS A 181 -11.10 -2.73 -46.32
N GLN A 182 -10.99 -3.91 -46.92
CA GLN A 182 -10.02 -4.18 -47.96
C GLN A 182 -10.13 -3.23 -49.15
N THR A 183 -11.35 -2.87 -49.59
CA THR A 183 -11.60 -1.90 -50.62
C THR A 183 -11.15 -0.51 -50.22
N ARG A 184 -11.41 -0.09 -48.97
CA ARG A 184 -10.93 1.18 -48.40
C ARG A 184 -9.40 1.23 -48.35
N VAL A 185 -8.76 0.18 -47.86
CA VAL A 185 -7.26 0.09 -47.77
C VAL A 185 -6.64 0.17 -49.16
N ARG A 186 -7.22 -0.49 -50.18
CA ARG A 186 -6.77 -0.38 -51.57
C ARG A 186 -6.86 1.08 -52.10
N LYS A 187 -8.00 1.73 -51.92
CA LYS A 187 -8.18 3.13 -52.35
C LYS A 187 -7.19 4.06 -51.64
N LEU A 188 -6.96 3.88 -50.34
CA LEU A 188 -5.99 4.67 -49.62
C LEU A 188 -4.56 4.41 -50.13
N ALA A 189 -4.22 3.15 -50.44
CA ALA A 189 -2.92 2.79 -50.99
C ALA A 189 -2.60 3.37 -52.36
N GLU A 190 -3.64 3.65 -53.18
CA GLU A 190 -3.50 4.33 -54.48
C GLU A 190 -3.03 5.79 -54.33
N HIS A 191 -3.51 6.49 -53.27
CA HIS A 191 -3.19 7.89 -53.00
C HIS A 191 -2.05 8.10 -52.02
N ALA A 192 -1.87 7.19 -51.07
CA ALA A 192 -0.82 7.18 -50.07
C ALA A 192 -0.19 5.79 -50.00
N PRO A 193 0.92 5.56 -50.72
CA PRO A 193 1.60 4.26 -50.70
C PRO A 193 2.00 3.87 -49.25
N PRO A 194 2.04 2.55 -48.94
CA PRO A 194 2.38 2.08 -47.61
C PRO A 194 3.75 2.58 -47.21
N ALA A 195 3.79 3.29 -46.09
CA ALA A 195 5.04 3.72 -45.51
C ALA A 195 5.74 2.54 -44.81
N ARG A 196 6.82 2.05 -45.36
CA ARG A 196 7.59 0.93 -44.77
C ARG A 196 8.25 1.30 -43.44
N PHE A 197 8.64 2.56 -43.31
CA PHE A 197 9.48 3.06 -42.21
C PHE A 197 8.77 4.06 -41.30
N ALA A 198 7.55 4.48 -41.62
CA ALA A 198 6.78 5.41 -40.86
C ALA A 198 5.41 4.83 -40.45
N GLN A 199 4.86 5.34 -39.36
CA GLN A 199 3.55 4.97 -38.87
C GLN A 199 2.47 5.59 -39.76
N ASP A 200 1.45 4.79 -40.12
CA ASP A 200 0.29 5.22 -40.95
C ASP A 200 -1.05 4.78 -40.35
N PRO A 201 -1.46 5.38 -39.19
CA PRO A 201 -2.65 4.96 -38.45
C PRO A 201 -3.95 5.00 -39.29
N TRP A 202 -4.09 5.95 -40.22
CA TRP A 202 -5.30 6.10 -41.07
C TRP A 202 -5.62 4.86 -41.91
N ARG A 203 -4.61 4.08 -42.24
CA ARG A 203 -4.74 2.85 -43.02
C ARG A 203 -5.43 1.76 -42.24
N TRP A 204 -5.12 1.66 -40.95
CA TRP A 204 -5.48 0.57 -40.07
C TRP A 204 -6.67 0.88 -39.17
N THR A 205 -7.15 2.13 -39.12
CA THR A 205 -8.31 2.51 -38.30
C THR A 205 -9.58 1.88 -38.86
N LEU A 206 -10.18 0.95 -38.10
CA LEU A 206 -11.38 0.21 -38.45
C LEU A 206 -12.30 0.15 -37.22
N SER A 207 -13.35 1.01 -37.23
CA SER A 207 -14.25 1.16 -36.08
C SER A 207 -14.93 -0.16 -35.68
N ALA A 208 -15.34 -0.98 -36.66
CA ALA A 208 -15.98 -2.27 -36.39
C ALA A 208 -15.06 -3.26 -35.65
N LEU A 209 -13.75 -3.27 -35.95
CA LEU A 209 -12.77 -4.09 -35.24
C LEU A 209 -12.49 -3.51 -33.86
N LYS A 210 -12.39 -2.17 -33.74
CA LYS A 210 -12.20 -1.49 -32.45
C LYS A 210 -13.32 -1.85 -31.47
N ILE A 211 -14.58 -1.79 -31.90
CA ILE A 211 -15.73 -2.15 -31.06
C ILE A 211 -15.61 -3.61 -30.56
N ARG A 212 -15.20 -4.54 -31.42
CA ARG A 212 -15.02 -5.97 -31.03
C ARG A 212 -13.84 -6.14 -30.08
N HIS A 213 -12.75 -5.43 -30.32
CA HIS A 213 -11.59 -5.43 -29.46
C HIS A 213 -11.91 -4.89 -28.08
N ASP A 214 -12.54 -3.71 -28.00
CA ASP A 214 -12.95 -3.08 -26.75
C ASP A 214 -13.94 -3.94 -25.95
N ALA A 215 -14.89 -4.59 -26.63
CA ALA A 215 -15.82 -5.50 -25.97
C ALA A 215 -15.11 -6.69 -25.29
N LEU A 216 -14.02 -7.22 -25.90
CA LEU A 216 -13.24 -8.26 -25.26
C LEU A 216 -12.41 -7.72 -24.10
N LEU A 217 -11.80 -6.52 -24.23
CA LEU A 217 -11.08 -5.88 -23.14
C LEU A 217 -11.98 -5.70 -21.91
N ASP A 218 -13.20 -5.19 -22.11
CA ASP A 218 -14.17 -5.00 -21.03
C ASP A 218 -14.60 -6.32 -20.38
N THR A 219 -14.82 -7.34 -21.21
CA THR A 219 -15.18 -8.69 -20.72
C THR A 219 -14.08 -9.25 -19.83
N LEU A 220 -12.82 -9.13 -20.25
CA LEU A 220 -11.66 -9.60 -19.47
C LEU A 220 -11.45 -8.76 -18.22
N GLU A 221 -11.54 -7.43 -18.32
CA GLU A 221 -11.43 -6.53 -17.18
C GLU A 221 -12.49 -6.88 -16.11
N GLN A 222 -13.76 -7.00 -16.51
CA GLN A 222 -14.82 -7.38 -15.60
C GLN A 222 -14.63 -8.79 -15.01
N ALA A 223 -14.17 -9.75 -15.83
CA ALA A 223 -13.95 -11.12 -15.36
C ALA A 223 -12.80 -11.22 -14.34
N LEU A 224 -11.74 -10.47 -14.54
CA LEU A 224 -10.55 -10.51 -13.72
C LEU A 224 -10.66 -9.62 -12.45
N THR A 225 -11.48 -8.55 -12.48
CA THR A 225 -11.63 -7.62 -11.34
C THR A 225 -12.89 -7.88 -10.51
N HIS A 226 -13.70 -8.89 -10.89
CA HIS A 226 -14.98 -9.15 -10.26
C HIS A 226 -14.83 -9.58 -8.80
N ASP A 227 -15.61 -8.95 -7.90
CA ASP A 227 -15.66 -9.18 -6.46
C ASP A 227 -14.39 -8.86 -5.65
N SER A 228 -14.48 -9.06 -4.36
CA SER A 228 -13.42 -8.83 -3.38
C SER A 228 -12.16 -9.69 -3.57
N ASP A 229 -12.22 -10.67 -4.47
CA ASP A 229 -11.16 -11.67 -4.71
C ASP A 229 -10.51 -11.52 -6.09
N GLY A 230 -10.81 -10.45 -6.81
CA GLY A 230 -10.29 -10.17 -8.15
C GLY A 230 -8.80 -9.83 -8.20
N LEU A 231 -8.30 -9.73 -9.43
CA LEU A 231 -6.93 -9.32 -9.71
C LEU A 231 -6.82 -7.79 -9.79
N LEU A 232 -5.68 -7.29 -9.39
CA LEU A 232 -5.26 -5.92 -9.67
C LEU A 232 -4.73 -5.83 -11.09
N ILE A 233 -5.53 -5.30 -11.99
CA ILE A 233 -5.16 -5.11 -13.39
C ILE A 233 -5.27 -3.65 -13.80
N ARG A 234 -4.43 -3.25 -14.76
CA ARG A 234 -4.42 -1.90 -15.31
C ARG A 234 -4.15 -1.95 -16.82
N LEU A 235 -5.00 -1.31 -17.61
CA LEU A 235 -4.74 -1.14 -19.04
C LEU A 235 -3.58 -0.16 -19.25
N MET A 236 -2.56 -0.58 -20.00
CA MET A 236 -1.36 0.20 -20.30
C MET A 236 -1.55 1.01 -21.59
N ASP A 237 -0.94 2.19 -21.64
CA ASP A 237 -0.77 2.91 -22.91
C ASP A 237 0.45 2.39 -23.69
N ILE A 238 0.55 2.75 -24.98
CA ILE A 238 1.59 2.22 -25.86
C ILE A 238 2.97 2.80 -25.57
N HIS A 239 3.09 3.95 -24.90
CA HIS A 239 4.38 4.43 -24.40
C HIS A 239 4.94 3.48 -23.33
N GLU A 240 4.08 3.05 -22.40
CA GLU A 240 4.45 2.09 -21.35
C GLU A 240 4.78 0.72 -21.94
N VAL A 241 3.90 0.21 -22.82
CA VAL A 241 4.10 -1.08 -23.50
C VAL A 241 5.41 -1.10 -24.30
N GLY A 242 5.66 -0.08 -25.10
CA GLY A 242 6.88 0.05 -25.89
C GLY A 242 8.13 0.09 -25.02
N ARG A 243 8.09 0.80 -23.91
CA ARG A 243 9.18 0.84 -22.91
C ARG A 243 9.49 -0.54 -22.34
N GLU A 244 8.46 -1.29 -21.96
CA GLU A 244 8.67 -2.65 -21.42
C GLU A 244 9.20 -3.62 -22.50
N ILE A 245 8.70 -3.56 -23.74
CA ILE A 245 9.24 -4.35 -24.86
C ILE A 245 10.72 -4.05 -25.03
N ARG A 246 11.10 -2.78 -25.10
CA ARG A 246 12.51 -2.40 -25.31
C ARG A 246 13.38 -2.80 -24.13
N ARG A 247 12.90 -2.70 -22.90
CA ARG A 247 13.62 -3.20 -21.71
C ARG A 247 13.83 -4.70 -21.73
N GLN A 248 12.92 -5.45 -22.32
CA GLN A 248 13.07 -6.90 -22.49
C GLN A 248 14.09 -7.30 -23.56
N LEU A 249 14.32 -6.43 -24.53
CA LEU A 249 15.29 -6.62 -25.62
C LEU A 249 16.65 -6.03 -25.29
N GLU A 250 16.67 -4.83 -24.75
CA GLU A 250 17.85 -4.02 -24.45
C GLU A 250 17.86 -3.60 -22.98
N ARG A 251 17.99 -4.59 -22.10
CA ARG A 251 17.81 -4.47 -20.66
C ARG A 251 18.67 -3.36 -20.02
N ASN A 252 19.96 -3.31 -20.40
CA ASN A 252 20.94 -2.43 -19.75
C ASN A 252 21.06 -1.06 -20.41
N SER A 253 20.57 -0.89 -21.65
CA SER A 253 20.72 0.32 -22.44
C SER A 253 19.46 1.16 -22.58
N THR A 254 18.31 0.69 -22.05
CA THR A 254 17.04 1.44 -22.12
C THR A 254 16.89 2.39 -20.93
N PRO A 255 16.93 3.74 -21.14
CA PRO A 255 16.71 4.70 -20.08
C PRO A 255 15.32 4.58 -19.46
N ALA A 256 15.19 4.92 -18.18
CA ALA A 256 13.91 4.84 -17.47
C ALA A 256 12.81 5.73 -18.09
N VAL A 257 13.21 6.87 -18.66
CA VAL A 257 12.30 7.85 -19.27
C VAL A 257 12.05 7.60 -20.77
N TRP A 258 12.71 6.59 -21.37
CA TRP A 258 12.53 6.28 -22.78
C TRP A 258 11.08 5.84 -23.08
N GLN A 259 10.55 6.30 -24.20
CA GLN A 259 9.24 5.87 -24.73
C GLN A 259 9.28 5.92 -26.26
N PRO A 260 8.48 5.07 -26.96
CA PRO A 260 8.37 5.15 -28.40
C PRO A 260 7.68 6.46 -28.81
N HIS A 261 8.05 7.01 -29.94
CA HIS A 261 7.40 8.18 -30.51
C HIS A 261 6.12 7.74 -31.27
N LEU A 262 4.99 8.33 -30.89
CA LEU A 262 3.68 8.05 -31.50
C LEU A 262 3.22 9.21 -32.39
N PRO A 263 2.27 8.99 -33.30
CA PRO A 263 1.81 10.03 -34.24
C PRO A 263 1.20 11.28 -33.58
N GLU A 264 0.63 11.11 -32.40
CA GLU A 264 -0.05 12.20 -31.66
C GLU A 264 0.86 12.89 -30.63
N ASP A 265 2.11 12.46 -30.49
CA ASP A 265 3.02 13.04 -29.52
C ASP A 265 3.38 14.50 -29.89
N ALA A 266 3.68 15.27 -28.84
CA ALA A 266 4.13 16.64 -28.99
C ALA A 266 5.42 16.71 -29.83
N ARG A 267 5.49 17.67 -30.74
CA ARG A 267 6.65 17.89 -31.58
C ARG A 267 7.85 18.31 -30.73
N PRO A 268 9.06 17.86 -31.07
CA PRO A 268 10.28 18.27 -30.35
C PRO A 268 10.45 19.78 -30.31
N ALA A 269 10.95 20.30 -29.19
CA ALA A 269 11.27 21.70 -29.05
C ALA A 269 12.32 22.13 -30.10
N GLY A 270 12.13 23.27 -30.75
CA GLY A 270 13.02 23.79 -31.80
C GLY A 270 12.62 23.45 -33.24
N TRP A 271 11.51 22.76 -33.44
CA TRP A 271 10.96 22.54 -34.78
C TRP A 271 10.59 23.84 -35.49
N ARG A 272 11.04 24.03 -36.73
CA ARG A 272 10.75 25.19 -37.57
C ARG A 272 9.72 24.84 -38.65
N GLN A 273 8.71 25.68 -38.78
CA GLN A 273 7.72 25.57 -39.81
C GLN A 273 8.36 25.75 -41.21
N GLY A 274 8.12 24.85 -42.13
CA GLY A 274 8.65 24.95 -43.53
C GLY A 274 9.85 24.07 -43.85
N GLY A 275 10.28 23.17 -42.93
CA GLY A 275 11.31 22.17 -43.18
C GLY A 275 10.78 20.90 -43.86
N ASP A 276 11.67 19.93 -44.03
CA ASP A 276 11.32 18.60 -44.55
C ASP A 276 10.28 17.94 -43.64
N THR A 277 9.09 17.68 -44.17
CA THR A 277 7.96 17.10 -43.42
C THR A 277 8.15 15.61 -43.13
N SER A 278 9.08 14.93 -43.78
CA SER A 278 9.39 13.50 -43.51
C SER A 278 9.88 13.27 -42.08
N VAL A 279 10.48 14.28 -41.46
CA VAL A 279 10.92 14.26 -40.06
C VAL A 279 9.75 14.18 -39.06
N PHE A 280 8.51 14.45 -39.48
CA PHE A 280 7.31 14.50 -38.65
C PHE A 280 6.54 13.17 -38.58
N HIS A 281 6.86 12.25 -39.47
CA HIS A 281 6.27 10.92 -39.40
C HIS A 281 7.01 10.09 -38.36
N ALA A 282 6.30 9.72 -37.30
CA ALA A 282 6.85 8.80 -36.31
C ALA A 282 7.34 7.51 -37.01
N PRO A 283 8.56 7.05 -36.75
CA PRO A 283 9.03 5.79 -37.30
C PRO A 283 8.10 4.63 -36.90
N SER A 284 7.98 3.62 -37.75
CA SER A 284 7.22 2.42 -37.42
C SER A 284 7.70 1.82 -36.09
N LEU A 285 6.77 1.36 -35.26
CA LEU A 285 7.07 0.88 -33.91
C LEU A 285 8.13 -0.21 -33.88
N ASN A 286 8.11 -1.15 -34.84
CA ASN A 286 9.11 -2.20 -34.92
C ASN A 286 10.54 -1.67 -35.10
N LEU A 287 10.73 -0.52 -35.76
CA LEU A 287 12.05 0.10 -35.96
C LEU A 287 12.53 0.82 -34.68
N GLN A 288 11.63 1.34 -33.89
CA GLN A 288 11.96 2.00 -32.63
C GLN A 288 12.27 1.00 -31.50
N LEU A 289 11.60 -0.15 -31.52
CA LEU A 289 11.68 -1.16 -30.47
C LEU A 289 12.84 -2.15 -30.69
N PHE A 290 13.11 -2.54 -31.92
CA PHE A 290 14.08 -3.57 -32.32
C PHE A 290 15.27 -2.91 -33.02
N THR A 291 16.13 -2.25 -32.26
CA THR A 291 17.24 -1.46 -32.79
C THR A 291 18.56 -2.24 -32.86
N THR A 292 18.79 -3.17 -31.95
CA THR A 292 20.00 -3.97 -31.86
C THR A 292 19.84 -5.26 -32.64
N GLN A 293 20.87 -5.62 -33.47
CA GLN A 293 20.89 -6.88 -34.21
C GLN A 293 21.46 -7.98 -33.31
N PRO A 294 20.68 -8.99 -32.88
CA PRO A 294 21.18 -10.07 -32.06
C PRO A 294 21.97 -11.09 -32.89
N GLU A 295 22.97 -11.69 -32.28
CA GLU A 295 23.75 -12.77 -32.87
C GLU A 295 23.22 -14.15 -32.47
N THR A 296 23.26 -15.12 -33.40
CA THR A 296 22.78 -16.47 -33.12
C THR A 296 23.95 -17.41 -32.96
N HIS A 297 24.04 -18.10 -31.84
CA HIS A 297 25.08 -19.05 -31.48
C HIS A 297 24.48 -20.43 -31.16
N GLY A 298 24.14 -21.21 -32.20
CA GLY A 298 23.39 -22.46 -32.03
C GLY A 298 21.96 -22.20 -31.56
N SER A 299 21.59 -22.71 -30.39
CA SER A 299 20.27 -22.49 -29.76
C SER A 299 20.21 -21.23 -28.89
N LEU A 300 21.33 -20.53 -28.70
CA LEU A 300 21.44 -19.32 -27.89
C LEU A 300 21.43 -18.07 -28.76
N ILE A 301 20.96 -16.98 -28.15
CA ILE A 301 20.97 -15.63 -28.74
C ILE A 301 21.83 -14.72 -27.87
N GLN A 302 22.73 -13.99 -28.51
CA GLN A 302 23.44 -12.88 -27.85
C GLN A 302 22.82 -11.56 -28.28
N ALA A 303 22.30 -10.78 -27.33
CA ALA A 303 21.76 -9.46 -27.56
C ALA A 303 22.50 -8.45 -26.66
N GLY A 304 23.38 -7.67 -27.29
CA GLY A 304 24.32 -6.82 -26.55
C GLY A 304 25.24 -7.66 -25.65
N GLU A 305 25.27 -7.37 -24.36
CA GLU A 305 26.11 -8.09 -23.39
C GLU A 305 25.46 -9.37 -22.83
N LEU A 306 24.16 -9.59 -23.10
CA LEU A 306 23.41 -10.70 -22.53
C LEU A 306 23.26 -11.86 -23.50
N TRP A 307 23.40 -13.05 -22.93
CA TRP A 307 23.10 -14.32 -23.59
C TRP A 307 21.75 -14.82 -23.19
N HIS A 308 20.91 -15.24 -24.12
CA HIS A 308 19.55 -15.73 -23.91
C HIS A 308 19.42 -17.19 -24.34
N GLY A 309 18.86 -18.03 -23.50
CA GLY A 309 18.55 -19.43 -23.76
C GLY A 309 17.05 -19.68 -23.63
N MET A 310 16.44 -20.30 -24.63
CA MET A 310 15.01 -20.57 -24.70
C MET A 310 14.69 -22.02 -24.38
N VAL A 311 13.50 -22.26 -23.80
CA VAL A 311 12.91 -23.58 -23.53
C VAL A 311 11.44 -23.53 -23.92
N ALA A 312 10.99 -24.46 -24.76
CA ALA A 312 9.58 -24.60 -25.10
C ALA A 312 9.00 -25.87 -24.50
N ILE A 313 7.74 -25.84 -24.07
CA ILE A 313 6.98 -27.02 -23.66
C ILE A 313 6.48 -27.72 -24.90
N THR A 314 6.73 -29.02 -25.00
CA THR A 314 6.36 -29.87 -26.15
C THR A 314 5.24 -30.85 -25.84
N LEU A 315 5.12 -31.24 -24.56
CA LEU A 315 4.03 -32.06 -24.04
C LEU A 315 3.40 -31.37 -22.85
N PRO A 316 2.06 -31.34 -22.75
CA PRO A 316 1.37 -30.70 -21.66
C PRO A 316 1.68 -31.40 -20.33
N PRO A 317 1.48 -30.74 -19.18
CA PRO A 317 1.60 -31.34 -17.87
C PRO A 317 0.68 -32.57 -17.74
N GLN A 318 1.23 -33.68 -17.27
CA GLN A 318 0.44 -34.88 -16.97
C GLN A 318 -0.41 -34.66 -15.71
N ASN A 319 0.14 -33.91 -14.73
CA ASN A 319 -0.55 -33.48 -13.52
C ASN A 319 -0.61 -31.96 -13.52
N LEU A 320 -1.80 -31.39 -13.45
CA LEU A 320 -1.94 -29.93 -13.36
C LEU A 320 -1.33 -29.45 -12.06
N ARG A 321 -0.41 -28.50 -12.17
CA ARG A 321 0.20 -27.80 -11.05
C ARG A 321 0.01 -26.31 -11.24
N THR A 322 -0.17 -25.58 -10.14
CA THR A 322 -0.36 -24.14 -10.19
C THR A 322 0.91 -23.42 -10.65
N PHE A 323 0.74 -22.22 -11.16
CA PHE A 323 1.87 -21.39 -11.59
C PHE A 323 2.80 -21.02 -10.42
N ASN A 324 2.26 -20.81 -9.22
CA ASN A 324 3.05 -20.53 -8.02
C ASN A 324 4.00 -21.70 -7.67
N GLN A 325 3.65 -22.93 -8.01
CA GLN A 325 4.55 -24.08 -7.83
C GLN A 325 5.74 -23.99 -8.78
N LEU A 326 5.51 -23.62 -10.05
CA LEU A 326 6.61 -23.37 -10.99
C LEU A 326 7.56 -22.26 -10.49
N VAL A 327 7.00 -21.16 -9.99
CA VAL A 327 7.81 -20.06 -9.43
C VAL A 327 8.68 -20.51 -8.27
N ARG A 328 8.18 -21.42 -7.43
CA ARG A 328 8.96 -22.01 -6.32
C ARG A 328 10.00 -23.01 -6.77
N ASP A 329 9.72 -23.75 -7.85
CA ASP A 329 10.64 -24.79 -8.38
C ASP A 329 11.81 -24.16 -9.18
N VAL A 330 11.62 -22.98 -9.79
CA VAL A 330 12.71 -22.24 -10.44
C VAL A 330 13.59 -21.60 -9.37
N PRO A 331 14.91 -21.86 -9.33
CA PRO A 331 15.82 -21.27 -8.38
C PRO A 331 15.73 -19.74 -8.36
N ARG A 332 15.62 -19.13 -7.18
CA ARG A 332 15.39 -17.69 -7.01
C ARG A 332 16.45 -16.81 -7.71
N ALA A 333 17.68 -17.26 -7.79
CA ALA A 333 18.80 -16.52 -8.37
C ALA A 333 18.78 -16.47 -9.91
N ILE A 334 17.85 -17.17 -10.58
CA ILE A 334 17.81 -17.26 -12.03
C ILE A 334 16.82 -16.24 -12.58
N PRO A 335 17.25 -15.31 -13.45
CA PRO A 335 16.33 -14.45 -14.18
C PRO A 335 15.65 -15.26 -15.29
N TRP A 336 14.34 -15.12 -15.42
CA TRP A 336 13.58 -15.82 -16.45
C TRP A 336 12.30 -15.09 -16.83
N ARG A 337 11.81 -15.41 -18.01
CA ARG A 337 10.53 -14.95 -18.55
C ARG A 337 9.85 -16.09 -19.28
N ILE A 338 8.53 -16.17 -19.16
CA ILE A 338 7.71 -17.15 -19.86
C ILE A 338 6.56 -16.44 -20.55
N ARG A 339 6.28 -16.84 -21.78
CA ARG A 339 5.07 -16.42 -22.52
C ARG A 339 4.22 -17.62 -22.83
N MET A 340 2.94 -17.48 -22.56
CA MET A 340 1.89 -18.47 -22.81
C MET A 340 0.85 -17.83 -23.71
N ASP A 341 0.74 -18.35 -24.93
CA ASP A 341 -0.24 -17.90 -25.91
C ASP A 341 -1.44 -18.83 -25.92
N LEU A 342 -2.64 -18.28 -26.00
CA LEU A 342 -3.90 -19.02 -26.06
C LEU A 342 -4.76 -18.48 -27.19
N MET A 343 -5.19 -19.39 -28.08
CA MET A 343 -6.03 -19.11 -29.24
C MET A 343 -7.22 -20.04 -29.28
N PRO A 344 -8.36 -19.65 -29.84
CA PRO A 344 -9.48 -20.53 -30.09
C PRO A 344 -9.18 -21.56 -31.19
N ASP A 345 -10.19 -22.36 -31.55
CA ASP A 345 -10.16 -23.26 -32.73
C ASP A 345 -9.25 -24.51 -32.63
N GLY A 346 -8.95 -25.01 -31.41
CA GLY A 346 -8.11 -26.18 -31.23
C GLY A 346 -8.64 -27.41 -31.97
N MET A 347 -9.95 -27.66 -31.96
CA MET A 347 -10.54 -28.79 -32.70
C MET A 347 -10.50 -28.61 -34.21
N LYS A 348 -10.56 -27.38 -34.71
CA LYS A 348 -10.39 -27.08 -36.16
C LYS A 348 -8.94 -27.34 -36.60
N ALA A 349 -7.98 -26.96 -35.78
CA ALA A 349 -6.56 -27.28 -36.02
C ALA A 349 -6.28 -28.79 -36.01
N LEU A 350 -6.97 -29.53 -35.14
CA LEU A 350 -6.89 -31.01 -35.07
C LEU A 350 -7.70 -31.71 -36.20
N GLY A 351 -8.49 -30.99 -37.01
CA GLY A 351 -9.41 -31.55 -37.96
C GLY A 351 -8.77 -32.54 -38.97
N VAL A 352 -7.65 -32.19 -39.55
CA VAL A 352 -6.89 -33.08 -40.46
C VAL A 352 -6.42 -34.32 -39.72
N LYS A 353 -5.86 -34.17 -38.52
CA LYS A 353 -5.38 -35.25 -37.67
C LYS A 353 -6.54 -36.16 -37.27
N LYS A 354 -7.67 -35.58 -36.90
CA LYS A 354 -8.91 -36.33 -36.56
C LYS A 354 -9.35 -37.17 -37.73
N THR A 355 -9.41 -36.62 -38.95
CA THR A 355 -9.80 -37.36 -40.17
C THR A 355 -8.85 -38.51 -40.46
N LEU A 356 -7.51 -38.26 -40.42
CA LEU A 356 -6.53 -39.30 -40.62
C LEU A 356 -6.62 -40.41 -39.60
N LEU A 357 -6.77 -40.09 -38.31
CA LEU A 357 -6.94 -41.07 -37.23
C LEU A 357 -8.24 -41.85 -37.31
N THR A 358 -9.32 -41.24 -37.82
CA THR A 358 -10.59 -41.95 -38.05
C THR A 358 -10.38 -43.09 -39.07
N TYR A 359 -9.68 -42.83 -40.18
CA TYR A 359 -9.39 -43.84 -41.18
C TYR A 359 -8.33 -44.88 -40.77
N SER A 360 -7.52 -44.58 -39.76
CA SER A 360 -6.47 -45.47 -39.24
C SER A 360 -6.77 -46.03 -37.82
N SER A 361 -7.94 -45.82 -37.31
CA SER A 361 -8.36 -46.27 -35.95
C SER A 361 -8.29 -47.77 -35.70
N PHE A 362 -8.32 -48.56 -36.77
CA PHE A 362 -8.15 -50.02 -36.72
C PHE A 362 -6.68 -50.46 -36.48
N ILE A 363 -5.70 -49.52 -36.56
CA ILE A 363 -4.28 -49.81 -36.31
C ILE A 363 -4.05 -49.67 -34.78
N PRO A 364 -3.70 -50.78 -34.07
CA PRO A 364 -3.65 -50.77 -32.59
C PRO A 364 -2.79 -49.66 -31.98
N PRO A 365 -1.60 -49.33 -32.49
CA PRO A 365 -0.80 -48.20 -31.95
C PRO A 365 -1.38 -46.81 -32.10
N LEU A 366 -2.36 -46.61 -33.00
CA LEU A 366 -2.98 -45.31 -33.27
C LEU A 366 -4.33 -45.13 -32.53
N ARG A 367 -4.90 -46.21 -32.01
CA ARG A 367 -6.18 -46.19 -31.31
C ARG A 367 -6.19 -45.25 -30.07
N PRO A 368 -5.19 -45.27 -29.18
CA PRO A 368 -5.17 -44.35 -28.06
C PRO A 368 -5.16 -42.85 -28.49
N MET A 369 -4.49 -42.54 -29.60
CA MET A 369 -4.51 -41.17 -30.15
C MET A 369 -5.87 -40.79 -30.70
N TYR A 370 -6.54 -41.71 -31.38
CA TYR A 370 -7.92 -41.53 -31.84
C TYR A 370 -8.87 -41.32 -30.68
N ASP A 371 -8.82 -42.18 -29.66
CA ASP A 371 -9.68 -42.07 -28.46
C ASP A 371 -9.45 -40.72 -27.73
N SER A 372 -8.22 -40.29 -27.62
CA SER A 372 -7.88 -38.95 -27.04
C SER A 372 -8.45 -37.78 -27.84
N VAL A 373 -8.37 -37.80 -29.15
CA VAL A 373 -8.95 -36.76 -30.01
C VAL A 373 -10.50 -36.78 -29.94
N MET A 374 -11.11 -37.95 -29.84
CA MET A 374 -12.56 -38.06 -29.69
C MET A 374 -13.02 -37.56 -28.31
N MET A 375 -12.28 -37.83 -27.24
CA MET A 375 -12.52 -37.27 -25.90
C MET A 375 -12.43 -35.74 -25.91
N LEU A 376 -11.41 -35.16 -26.54
CA LEU A 376 -11.30 -33.68 -26.71
C LEU A 376 -12.48 -33.14 -27.51
N ASN A 377 -12.98 -33.84 -28.53
CA ASN A 377 -14.15 -33.40 -29.30
C ASN A 377 -15.42 -33.37 -28.45
N ASP A 378 -15.58 -34.29 -27.51
CA ASP A 378 -16.71 -34.29 -26.59
C ASP A 378 -16.60 -33.20 -25.54
N ILE A 379 -15.41 -32.97 -24.99
CA ILE A 379 -15.14 -31.85 -24.06
C ILE A 379 -15.42 -30.50 -24.73
N ASN A 380 -15.05 -30.34 -25.98
CA ASN A 380 -15.22 -29.09 -26.75
C ASN A 380 -16.69 -28.62 -26.86
N LYS A 381 -17.67 -29.48 -26.56
CA LYS A 381 -19.10 -29.09 -26.56
C LYS A 381 -19.41 -28.14 -25.40
N HIS A 382 -18.71 -28.29 -24.28
CA HIS A 382 -18.95 -27.56 -23.02
C HIS A 382 -17.80 -26.64 -22.68
N ASP A 383 -16.56 -27.06 -22.89
CA ASP A 383 -15.33 -26.33 -22.62
C ASP A 383 -14.48 -26.27 -23.91
N PRO A 384 -14.35 -25.10 -24.56
CA PRO A 384 -13.70 -24.99 -25.87
C PRO A 384 -12.25 -25.48 -25.81
N VAL A 385 -11.89 -26.39 -26.74
CA VAL A 385 -10.51 -26.79 -26.90
C VAL A 385 -9.73 -25.70 -27.60
N CYS A 386 -8.66 -25.25 -26.98
CA CYS A 386 -7.80 -24.13 -27.42
C CYS A 386 -6.53 -24.62 -28.10
N ILE A 387 -5.85 -23.70 -28.77
CA ILE A 387 -4.44 -23.85 -29.17
C ILE A 387 -3.61 -23.07 -28.15
N MET A 388 -2.71 -23.76 -27.47
CA MET A 388 -1.82 -23.15 -26.48
C MET A 388 -0.37 -23.38 -26.87
N THR A 389 0.48 -22.35 -26.70
CA THR A 389 1.93 -22.51 -26.81
C THR A 389 2.61 -21.87 -25.61
N ILE A 390 3.69 -22.51 -25.13
CA ILE A 390 4.44 -22.06 -23.97
C ILE A 390 5.92 -22.03 -24.31
N VAL A 391 6.52 -20.84 -24.19
CA VAL A 391 7.97 -20.64 -24.41
C VAL A 391 8.52 -19.80 -23.26
N ALA A 392 9.59 -20.27 -22.66
CA ALA A 392 10.34 -19.57 -21.62
C ALA A 392 11.74 -19.18 -22.11
N THR A 393 12.31 -18.15 -21.52
CA THR A 393 13.70 -17.73 -21.74
C THR A 393 14.35 -17.40 -20.40
N THR A 394 15.64 -17.62 -20.34
CA THR A 394 16.52 -17.15 -19.26
C THR A 394 17.72 -16.45 -19.88
N TRP A 395 18.47 -15.71 -19.08
CA TRP A 395 19.64 -14.98 -19.55
C TRP A 395 20.78 -14.99 -18.56
N GLY A 396 21.93 -14.55 -19.01
CA GLY A 396 23.14 -14.40 -18.21
C GLY A 396 24.20 -13.57 -18.92
N ASN A 397 25.17 -13.06 -18.17
CA ASN A 397 26.25 -12.20 -18.66
C ASN A 397 27.33 -12.96 -19.44
N SER A 398 27.33 -14.29 -19.43
CA SER A 398 28.18 -15.13 -20.23
C SER A 398 27.43 -16.33 -20.79
N ARG A 399 27.99 -16.95 -21.81
CA ARG A 399 27.46 -18.16 -22.43
C ARG A 399 27.31 -19.30 -21.42
N GLU A 400 28.28 -19.48 -20.54
CA GLU A 400 28.31 -20.53 -19.51
C GLU A 400 27.23 -20.33 -18.49
N VAL A 401 27.05 -19.09 -17.98
CA VAL A 401 26.01 -18.73 -17.04
C VAL A 401 24.65 -18.94 -17.69
N CYS A 402 24.43 -18.47 -18.91
CA CYS A 402 23.16 -18.66 -19.62
C CYS A 402 22.85 -20.15 -19.84
N THR A 403 23.82 -20.97 -20.26
CA THR A 403 23.61 -22.42 -20.46
C THR A 403 23.24 -23.12 -19.15
N ARG A 404 23.90 -22.77 -18.04
CA ARG A 404 23.56 -23.29 -16.71
C ARG A 404 22.14 -22.88 -16.31
N ASN A 405 21.79 -21.61 -16.46
CA ASN A 405 20.46 -21.09 -16.13
C ASN A 405 19.39 -21.78 -17.00
N GLN A 406 19.67 -22.00 -18.29
CA GLN A 406 18.76 -22.72 -19.20
C GLN A 406 18.52 -24.16 -18.76
N ALA A 407 19.57 -24.88 -18.33
CA ALA A 407 19.45 -26.24 -17.84
C ALA A 407 18.57 -26.30 -16.56
N LEU A 408 18.75 -25.35 -15.63
CA LEU A 408 17.96 -25.26 -14.41
C LEU A 408 16.50 -24.88 -14.69
N LEU A 409 16.26 -23.91 -15.57
CA LEU A 409 14.90 -23.54 -16.01
C LEU A 409 14.21 -24.72 -16.70
N LYS A 410 14.92 -25.44 -17.58
CA LYS A 410 14.44 -26.64 -18.25
C LYS A 410 14.01 -27.70 -17.23
N SER A 411 14.86 -27.98 -16.24
CA SER A 411 14.56 -28.97 -15.19
C SER A 411 13.32 -28.58 -14.37
N ALA A 412 13.16 -27.28 -14.01
CA ALA A 412 11.98 -26.80 -13.31
C ALA A 412 10.70 -26.95 -14.15
N LEU A 413 10.76 -26.62 -15.45
CA LEU A 413 9.64 -26.81 -16.38
C LEU A 413 9.28 -28.28 -16.56
N GLU A 414 10.26 -29.19 -16.67
CA GLU A 414 10.02 -30.64 -16.74
C GLU A 414 9.40 -31.17 -15.45
N GLY A 415 9.78 -30.62 -14.29
CA GLY A 415 9.20 -30.92 -12.99
C GLY A 415 7.79 -30.36 -12.80
N TRP A 416 7.38 -29.36 -13.56
CA TRP A 416 6.08 -28.72 -13.45
C TRP A 416 4.98 -29.59 -14.06
N GLY A 417 4.54 -30.58 -13.29
CA GLY A 417 3.51 -31.53 -13.71
C GLY A 417 3.96 -32.58 -14.71
N VAL A 418 5.27 -32.83 -14.82
CA VAL A 418 5.86 -33.80 -15.77
C VAL A 418 5.62 -33.38 -17.22
N CYS A 419 6.20 -32.25 -17.61
CA CYS A 419 6.11 -31.71 -18.97
C CYS A 419 7.21 -32.28 -19.88
N GLY A 420 6.94 -32.38 -21.17
CA GLY A 420 8.00 -32.53 -22.19
C GLY A 420 8.54 -31.14 -22.57
N THR A 421 9.84 -31.01 -22.75
CA THR A 421 10.48 -29.74 -23.14
C THR A 421 11.48 -29.89 -24.30
N THR A 422 11.77 -28.77 -24.97
CA THR A 422 12.87 -28.70 -25.98
C THR A 422 13.64 -27.38 -25.85
N THR A 423 14.93 -27.43 -26.11
CA THR A 423 15.79 -26.26 -26.27
C THR A 423 16.27 -26.06 -27.73
N THR A 424 15.79 -26.89 -28.64
CA THR A 424 16.15 -26.85 -30.05
C THR A 424 15.06 -26.16 -30.86
N PHE A 425 15.43 -25.13 -31.61
CA PHE A 425 14.54 -24.34 -32.43
C PHE A 425 15.08 -24.20 -33.85
N GLY A 426 14.18 -24.23 -34.84
CA GLY A 426 14.53 -24.00 -36.24
C GLY A 426 14.97 -22.55 -36.50
N ASP A 427 14.36 -21.59 -35.81
CA ASP A 427 14.72 -20.17 -35.77
C ASP A 427 14.80 -19.67 -34.31
N PRO A 428 16.00 -19.65 -33.71
CA PRO A 428 16.20 -19.19 -32.34
C PRO A 428 15.82 -17.71 -32.11
N ARG A 429 15.97 -16.82 -33.12
CA ARG A 429 15.56 -15.41 -33.01
C ARG A 429 14.06 -15.30 -32.82
N ARG A 430 13.30 -16.04 -33.64
CA ARG A 430 11.83 -16.09 -33.50
C ARG A 430 11.41 -16.69 -32.16
N ALA A 431 12.06 -17.75 -31.73
CA ALA A 431 11.80 -18.36 -30.43
C ALA A 431 12.03 -17.35 -29.28
N TRP A 432 13.10 -16.56 -29.36
CA TRP A 432 13.36 -15.50 -28.37
C TRP A 432 12.33 -14.38 -28.41
N VAL A 433 12.01 -13.84 -29.62
CA VAL A 433 10.97 -12.81 -29.78
C VAL A 433 9.62 -13.28 -29.29
N ASN A 434 9.29 -14.56 -29.45
CA ASN A 434 8.06 -15.17 -28.92
C ASN A 434 8.04 -15.24 -27.39
N THR A 435 9.07 -14.84 -26.67
CA THR A 435 9.03 -14.63 -25.22
C THR A 435 8.84 -13.16 -24.84
N VAL A 436 9.00 -12.23 -25.80
CA VAL A 436 8.90 -10.79 -25.56
C VAL A 436 7.44 -10.34 -25.51
N LEU A 437 7.13 -9.45 -24.59
CA LEU A 437 5.81 -8.84 -24.44
C LEU A 437 5.32 -8.27 -25.76
N ALA A 438 4.14 -8.66 -26.20
CA ALA A 438 3.41 -8.06 -27.34
C ALA A 438 4.19 -7.86 -28.64
N ALA A 439 5.44 -8.35 -28.74
CA ALA A 439 6.30 -8.08 -29.90
C ALA A 439 5.81 -8.74 -31.19
N SER A 440 5.26 -9.95 -31.09
CA SER A 440 4.78 -10.70 -32.26
C SER A 440 3.48 -11.42 -31.98
N HIS A 441 2.61 -11.44 -33.01
CA HIS A 441 1.41 -12.27 -33.01
C HIS A 441 1.73 -13.76 -33.20
N SER A 442 2.90 -14.08 -33.76
CA SER A 442 3.30 -15.48 -33.94
C SER A 442 3.37 -16.21 -32.60
N SER A 443 2.96 -17.47 -32.61
CA SER A 443 2.95 -18.32 -31.42
C SER A 443 4.24 -19.12 -31.30
N GLY A 444 4.44 -19.73 -30.13
CA GLY A 444 5.55 -20.66 -29.90
C GLY A 444 5.56 -21.85 -30.86
N PRO A 445 6.67 -22.60 -30.90
CA PRO A 445 6.94 -23.58 -31.98
C PRO A 445 6.03 -24.81 -31.92
N ILE A 446 5.51 -25.18 -30.77
CA ILE A 446 4.78 -26.46 -30.61
C ILE A 446 3.42 -26.17 -29.98
N PRO A 447 2.31 -26.41 -30.71
CA PRO A 447 0.97 -26.21 -30.18
C PRO A 447 0.53 -27.38 -29.27
N LEU A 448 -0.07 -27.02 -28.14
CA LEU A 448 -0.80 -27.88 -27.23
C LEU A 448 -2.30 -27.65 -27.44
N TYR A 449 -3.14 -28.62 -27.06
CA TYR A 449 -4.59 -28.54 -27.28
C TYR A 449 -5.40 -28.76 -25.99
N PRO A 450 -5.24 -27.92 -24.97
CA PRO A 450 -6.00 -28.05 -23.74
C PRO A 450 -7.45 -27.50 -23.89
N PRO A 451 -8.41 -28.02 -23.09
CA PRO A 451 -9.64 -27.27 -22.80
C PRO A 451 -9.33 -25.90 -22.19
N LEU A 452 -10.24 -24.92 -22.37
CA LEU A 452 -10.03 -23.55 -21.91
C LEU A 452 -9.79 -23.46 -20.39
N SER A 453 -10.58 -24.18 -19.59
CA SER A 453 -10.41 -24.19 -18.13
C SER A 453 -9.02 -24.69 -17.70
N HIS A 454 -8.52 -25.76 -18.33
CA HIS A 454 -7.19 -26.29 -18.07
C HIS A 454 -6.07 -25.35 -18.54
N ALA A 455 -6.27 -24.64 -19.65
CA ALA A 455 -5.31 -23.64 -20.11
C ALA A 455 -5.20 -22.49 -19.11
N LEU A 456 -6.34 -22.00 -18.59
CA LEU A 456 -6.40 -20.90 -17.63
C LEU A 456 -5.78 -21.26 -16.28
N SER A 457 -5.83 -22.53 -15.85
CA SER A 457 -5.21 -22.98 -14.59
C SER A 457 -3.67 -22.91 -14.60
N LEU A 458 -3.05 -22.86 -15.79
CA LEU A 458 -1.61 -22.72 -15.95
C LEU A 458 -1.15 -21.26 -15.88
N PHE A 459 -2.05 -20.27 -15.93
CA PHE A 459 -1.68 -18.86 -15.95
C PHE A 459 -1.35 -18.31 -14.56
N PRO A 460 -0.55 -17.23 -14.48
CA PRO A 460 -0.13 -16.59 -13.22
C PRO A 460 -1.23 -15.74 -12.57
N LEU A 461 -2.42 -16.33 -12.36
CA LEU A 461 -3.60 -15.61 -11.87
C LEU A 461 -3.64 -15.42 -10.34
N ASN A 462 -2.85 -16.18 -9.59
CA ASN A 462 -2.85 -16.17 -8.12
C ASN A 462 -1.53 -15.65 -7.51
N ARG A 463 -0.76 -14.84 -8.28
CA ARG A 463 0.40 -14.13 -7.71
C ARG A 463 -0.11 -13.02 -6.79
N ALA A 464 0.52 -12.90 -5.62
CA ALA A 464 0.18 -11.86 -4.66
C ALA A 464 0.50 -10.46 -5.21
N GLY A 465 -0.44 -9.52 -5.10
CA GLY A 465 -0.30 -8.16 -5.59
C GLY A 465 -0.58 -7.10 -4.53
N SER A 466 0.15 -5.98 -4.57
CA SER A 466 -0.10 -4.83 -3.71
C SER A 466 -0.92 -3.76 -4.42
N VAL A 467 -1.97 -3.26 -3.73
CA VAL A 467 -2.77 -2.11 -4.19
C VAL A 467 -1.97 -0.82 -4.27
N TRP A 468 -0.85 -0.73 -3.56
CA TRP A 468 -0.01 0.47 -3.49
C TRP A 468 1.22 0.41 -4.41
N ARG A 469 1.25 -0.52 -5.35
CA ARG A 469 2.39 -0.66 -6.26
C ARG A 469 2.71 0.65 -6.99
N GLY A 470 3.96 1.10 -6.90
CA GLY A 470 4.42 2.39 -7.44
C GLY A 470 4.00 3.62 -6.62
N GLN A 471 3.36 3.44 -5.47
CA GLN A 471 2.92 4.50 -4.55
C GLN A 471 3.31 4.22 -3.10
N GLY A 472 3.96 3.10 -2.83
CA GLY A 472 4.37 2.69 -1.50
C GLY A 472 5.49 3.55 -0.92
N ASN A 473 5.59 3.54 0.40
CA ASN A 473 6.70 4.13 1.15
C ASN A 473 7.35 3.14 2.13
N LEU A 474 6.79 1.94 2.24
CA LEU A 474 7.36 0.78 2.94
C LEU A 474 7.51 -0.36 1.94
N MET A 475 8.71 -0.95 1.85
CA MET A 475 8.99 -2.15 1.08
C MET A 475 8.95 -3.38 1.97
N MET A 476 8.09 -4.30 1.63
CA MET A 476 8.05 -5.66 2.11
C MET A 476 8.28 -6.64 0.96
N HIS A 477 8.38 -7.91 1.23
CA HIS A 477 8.47 -8.94 0.19
C HIS A 477 7.65 -10.17 0.56
N THR A 478 7.22 -10.90 -0.46
CA THR A 478 6.60 -12.21 -0.29
C THR A 478 7.67 -13.25 0.09
N GLU A 479 7.25 -14.45 0.53
CA GLU A 479 8.16 -15.56 0.89
C GLU A 479 9.14 -15.89 -0.25
N ASP A 480 8.68 -15.82 -1.49
CA ASP A 480 9.51 -16.07 -2.68
C ASP A 480 10.25 -14.83 -3.20
N GLY A 481 10.13 -13.68 -2.51
CA GLY A 481 10.93 -12.47 -2.74
C GLY A 481 10.31 -11.47 -3.70
N SER A 482 9.07 -11.63 -4.14
CA SER A 482 8.39 -10.59 -4.90
C SER A 482 8.22 -9.33 -4.06
N ALA A 483 8.56 -8.17 -4.63
CA ALA A 483 8.44 -6.88 -3.95
C ALA A 483 6.97 -6.57 -3.62
N TRP A 484 6.72 -6.14 -2.38
CA TRP A 484 5.41 -5.79 -1.88
C TRP A 484 5.43 -4.41 -1.25
N GLU A 485 4.92 -3.43 -1.96
CA GLU A 485 4.84 -2.07 -1.46
C GLU A 485 3.63 -1.87 -0.55
N VAL A 486 3.80 -1.07 0.50
CA VAL A 486 2.73 -0.59 1.39
C VAL A 486 2.81 0.93 1.47
N ALA A 487 1.69 1.61 1.30
CA ALA A 487 1.60 3.05 1.53
C ALA A 487 1.03 3.32 2.93
N LEU A 488 1.90 3.73 3.85
CA LEU A 488 1.48 4.18 5.17
C LEU A 488 0.73 5.51 5.05
N ALA A 489 -0.40 5.63 5.76
CA ALA A 489 -1.27 6.81 5.73
C ALA A 489 -1.76 7.20 4.33
N SER A 490 -2.07 6.22 3.50
CA SER A 490 -2.58 6.41 2.13
C SER A 490 -3.91 7.16 2.13
N SER A 491 -4.07 8.13 1.22
CA SER A 491 -5.34 8.82 0.99
C SER A 491 -6.47 7.90 0.47
N GLN A 492 -6.11 6.70 0.01
CA GLN A 492 -7.08 5.67 -0.39
C GLN A 492 -7.72 4.96 0.82
N GLN A 493 -7.16 5.13 2.00
CA GLN A 493 -7.71 4.58 3.24
C GLN A 493 -8.64 5.58 3.90
N ASN A 494 -9.85 5.14 4.23
CA ASN A 494 -10.84 5.98 4.92
C ASN A 494 -10.58 6.09 6.43
N LYS A 495 -9.72 5.26 6.99
CA LYS A 495 -9.33 5.19 8.40
C LYS A 495 -7.84 4.93 8.50
N HIS A 496 -7.25 5.31 9.62
CA HIS A 496 -5.82 5.14 9.87
C HIS A 496 -5.57 4.52 11.26
N THR A 497 -6.42 3.57 11.68
CA THR A 497 -6.22 2.82 12.93
C THR A 497 -5.52 1.50 12.62
N GLU A 498 -4.33 1.33 13.16
CA GLU A 498 -3.47 0.18 12.95
C GLU A 498 -3.30 -0.61 14.24
N LEU A 499 -3.44 -1.92 14.15
CA LEU A 499 -3.23 -2.85 15.27
C LEU A 499 -1.94 -3.63 15.07
N THR A 500 -1.14 -3.69 16.13
CA THR A 500 0.13 -4.44 16.12
C THR A 500 0.14 -5.42 17.32
N PRO A 501 -0.57 -6.55 17.22
CA PRO A 501 -0.48 -7.60 18.21
C PRO A 501 0.82 -8.39 18.06
N GLY A 502 1.42 -8.79 19.17
CA GLY A 502 2.62 -9.63 19.15
C GLY A 502 3.18 -9.90 20.52
N ALA A 503 3.58 -11.14 20.78
CA ALA A 503 4.24 -11.51 22.01
C ALA A 503 5.58 -10.77 22.19
N PRO A 504 6.10 -10.64 23.43
CA PRO A 504 7.42 -10.06 23.65
C PRO A 504 8.52 -10.76 22.83
N GLY A 505 9.44 -9.97 22.26
CA GLY A 505 10.58 -10.50 21.49
C GLY A 505 10.31 -10.77 20.01
N LEU A 506 9.09 -10.56 19.50
CA LEU A 506 8.75 -10.75 18.07
C LEU A 506 9.07 -9.53 17.17
N GLY A 507 9.75 -8.51 17.67
CA GLY A 507 10.11 -7.34 16.87
C GLY A 507 9.02 -6.26 16.76
N LYS A 508 7.97 -6.31 17.57
CA LYS A 508 6.85 -5.36 17.58
C LYS A 508 7.30 -3.90 17.65
N SER A 509 8.09 -3.54 18.65
CA SER A 509 8.59 -2.16 18.81
C SER A 509 9.59 -1.76 17.72
N VAL A 510 10.33 -2.72 17.16
CA VAL A 510 11.21 -2.48 15.98
C VAL A 510 10.36 -2.11 14.76
N LEU A 511 9.28 -2.85 14.52
CA LEU A 511 8.34 -2.54 13.43
C LEU A 511 7.74 -1.14 13.61
N ILE A 512 7.24 -0.81 14.81
CA ILE A 512 6.62 0.50 15.09
C ILE A 512 7.62 1.63 14.90
N ASN A 513 8.86 1.47 15.33
CA ASN A 513 9.94 2.44 15.11
C ASN A 513 10.26 2.59 13.62
N ALA A 514 10.32 1.50 12.86
CA ALA A 514 10.53 1.53 11.41
C ALA A 514 9.38 2.23 10.67
N LEU A 515 8.13 1.98 11.08
CA LEU A 515 6.95 2.67 10.51
C LEU A 515 6.99 4.18 10.80
N SER A 516 7.44 4.57 11.99
CA SER A 516 7.60 5.98 12.38
C SER A 516 8.74 6.65 11.63
N GLU A 517 9.87 5.98 11.46
CA GLU A 517 11.02 6.45 10.69
C GLU A 517 10.66 6.65 9.20
N ILE A 518 9.91 5.70 8.59
CA ILE A 518 9.42 5.83 7.21
C ILE A 518 8.52 7.04 7.06
N GLN A 519 7.66 7.33 8.04
CA GLN A 519 6.81 8.51 8.02
C GLN A 519 7.65 9.79 8.05
N ILE A 520 8.71 9.84 8.87
CA ILE A 520 9.65 10.95 8.95
C ILE A 520 10.38 11.15 7.62
N ALA A 521 10.90 10.07 7.05
CA ALA A 521 11.57 10.09 5.75
C ALA A 521 10.63 10.47 4.59
N SER A 522 9.34 10.30 4.74
CA SER A 522 8.30 10.64 3.75
C SER A 522 7.70 12.05 3.96
N ALA A 523 8.17 12.81 4.95
CA ALA A 523 7.65 14.14 5.28
C ALA A 523 7.72 15.11 4.10
N GLN A 524 6.73 16.00 3.96
CA GLN A 524 6.69 16.87 2.78
C GLN A 524 7.50 18.17 2.95
N LYS A 525 7.37 18.83 4.08
CA LYS A 525 7.99 20.13 4.34
C LYS A 525 8.73 20.18 5.66
N ASN A 526 8.13 19.65 6.71
CA ASN A 526 8.67 19.63 8.07
C ASN A 526 8.58 18.23 8.63
N LEU A 527 9.16 17.97 9.82
CA LEU A 527 8.90 16.74 10.55
C LEU A 527 7.39 16.53 10.75
N PRO A 528 6.89 15.31 10.60
CA PRO A 528 5.51 14.98 10.96
C PRO A 528 5.33 15.09 12.49
N PHE A 529 4.09 15.20 12.93
CA PHE A 529 3.77 15.15 14.36
C PHE A 529 3.62 13.70 14.83
N ILE A 530 4.48 13.28 15.74
CA ILE A 530 4.44 11.92 16.31
C ILE A 530 4.38 12.00 17.83
N ALA A 531 3.31 11.44 18.40
CA ALA A 531 3.14 11.21 19.83
C ALA A 531 3.32 9.71 20.10
N TYR A 532 4.43 9.31 20.69
CA TYR A 532 4.74 7.91 20.95
C TYR A 532 4.70 7.66 22.47
N ILE A 533 3.73 6.91 22.94
CA ILE A 533 3.54 6.56 24.33
C ILE A 533 3.92 5.09 24.52
N ASP A 534 4.94 4.83 25.32
CA ASP A 534 5.51 3.50 25.55
C ASP A 534 5.70 3.22 27.05
N LYS A 535 5.63 1.96 27.40
CA LYS A 535 6.08 1.48 28.69
C LYS A 535 7.43 0.79 28.53
N GLY A 536 8.48 1.56 28.25
CA GLY A 536 9.83 1.08 27.99
C GLY A 536 10.69 2.08 27.23
N PHE A 537 11.88 1.62 26.83
CA PHE A 537 12.90 2.48 26.22
C PHE A 537 12.89 2.49 24.67
N SER A 538 12.01 1.74 24.02
CA SER A 538 12.08 1.55 22.57
C SER A 538 11.86 2.85 21.80
N ALA A 539 10.96 3.71 22.24
CA ALA A 539 10.70 5.00 21.61
C ALA A 539 11.84 6.00 21.76
N GLN A 540 12.64 5.90 22.84
CA GLN A 540 13.78 6.80 23.09
C GLN A 540 14.87 6.66 22.02
N GLY A 541 15.11 5.42 21.52
CA GLY A 541 16.05 5.18 20.43
C GLY A 541 15.66 5.88 19.13
N LEU A 542 14.37 5.91 18.80
CA LEU A 542 13.85 6.64 17.64
C LEU A 542 14.06 8.15 17.80
N VAL A 543 13.72 8.71 18.96
CA VAL A 543 13.92 10.14 19.23
C VAL A 543 15.39 10.52 19.13
N GLN A 544 16.30 9.70 19.67
CA GLN A 544 17.74 9.96 19.60
C GLN A 544 18.24 9.94 18.15
N LEU A 545 17.83 8.95 17.35
CA LEU A 545 18.13 8.90 15.91
C LEU A 545 17.70 10.18 15.20
N ILE A 546 16.49 10.65 15.47
CA ILE A 546 15.96 11.87 14.84
C ILE A 546 16.77 13.08 15.28
N ARG A 547 17.04 13.25 16.58
CA ARG A 547 17.85 14.35 17.12
C ARG A 547 19.25 14.39 16.51
N ASP A 548 19.89 13.24 16.36
CA ASP A 548 21.22 13.14 15.75
C ASP A 548 21.20 13.44 14.24
N SER A 549 20.05 13.22 13.61
CA SER A 549 19.84 13.51 12.18
C SER A 549 19.42 14.97 11.90
N LEU A 550 19.15 15.79 12.93
CA LEU A 550 18.72 17.17 12.81
C LEU A 550 19.88 18.15 13.04
N PRO A 551 19.88 19.33 12.38
CA PRO A 551 20.77 20.44 12.73
C PRO A 551 20.58 20.88 14.19
N GLU A 552 21.62 21.43 14.81
CA GLU A 552 21.63 21.81 16.25
C GLU A 552 20.43 22.69 16.65
N GLN A 553 20.06 23.66 15.79
CA GLN A 553 18.95 24.58 16.04
C GLN A 553 17.55 23.91 16.00
N ARG A 554 17.46 22.69 15.47
CA ARG A 554 16.19 21.95 15.30
C ARG A 554 16.08 20.74 16.21
N LYS A 555 17.04 20.47 17.06
CA LYS A 555 17.05 19.30 17.95
C LYS A 555 15.86 19.27 18.93
N ASP A 556 15.30 20.43 19.27
CA ASP A 556 14.11 20.55 20.13
C ASP A 556 12.80 20.12 19.41
N GLU A 557 12.85 19.89 18.11
CA GLU A 557 11.72 19.32 17.38
C GLU A 557 11.45 17.86 17.78
N ALA A 558 12.42 17.15 18.39
CA ALA A 558 12.27 15.77 18.85
C ALA A 558 12.69 15.65 20.33
N VAL A 559 11.76 15.22 21.18
CA VAL A 559 11.95 15.18 22.65
C VAL A 559 11.52 13.83 23.22
N GLY A 560 12.37 13.25 24.04
CA GLY A 560 12.06 12.08 24.86
C GLY A 560 11.78 12.50 26.31
N ILE A 561 10.67 12.04 26.87
CA ILE A 561 10.22 12.35 28.22
C ILE A 561 10.14 11.05 29.01
N ILE A 562 10.74 11.01 30.17
CA ILE A 562 10.51 9.95 31.18
C ILE A 562 9.52 10.56 32.20
N LEU A 563 8.31 10.04 32.21
CA LEU A 563 7.28 10.51 33.13
C LEU A 563 7.65 10.15 34.57
N SER A 564 7.52 11.11 35.48
CA SER A 564 7.70 10.92 36.91
C SER A 564 6.48 11.40 37.67
N ASN A 565 6.03 10.62 38.64
CA ASN A 565 4.91 11.02 39.51
C ASN A 565 5.42 11.83 40.70
N ASP A 566 6.02 12.96 40.42
CA ASP A 566 6.83 13.80 41.29
C ASP A 566 6.29 15.24 41.28
N PRO A 567 6.20 15.93 42.43
CA PRO A 567 5.76 17.33 42.52
C PRO A 567 6.69 18.30 41.75
N ASP A 568 7.95 17.94 41.50
CA ASP A 568 8.88 18.77 40.76
C ASP A 568 8.67 18.72 39.24
N HIS A 569 7.95 17.70 38.73
CA HIS A 569 7.66 17.48 37.32
C HIS A 569 6.17 17.60 37.02
N THR A 570 5.49 18.57 37.61
CA THR A 570 4.05 18.72 37.47
C THR A 570 3.60 19.14 36.10
N ARG A 571 2.47 18.52 35.66
CA ARG A 571 1.66 18.96 34.53
C ARG A 571 0.21 19.04 34.99
N ASN A 572 -0.31 20.24 35.13
CA ASN A 572 -1.66 20.46 35.61
C ASN A 572 -2.72 19.83 34.71
N LEU A 573 -3.64 19.08 35.30
CA LEU A 573 -4.76 18.46 34.55
C LEU A 573 -5.66 19.51 33.88
N PHE A 574 -5.76 20.70 34.44
CA PHE A 574 -6.65 21.79 34.02
C PHE A 574 -5.95 22.80 33.10
N ASP A 575 -4.75 22.49 32.60
CA ASP A 575 -4.14 23.34 31.59
C ASP A 575 -5.01 23.44 30.35
N VAL A 576 -5.19 24.67 29.87
CA VAL A 576 -5.88 24.97 28.61
C VAL A 576 -4.92 25.66 27.65
N MET A 577 -5.34 25.76 26.42
CA MET A 577 -4.62 26.42 25.34
C MET A 577 -4.13 27.83 25.77
N TYR A 578 -2.89 28.15 25.40
CA TYR A 578 -2.29 29.45 25.71
C TYR A 578 -3.19 30.63 25.29
N GLY A 579 -3.42 31.54 26.21
CA GLY A 579 -4.29 32.68 26.02
C GLY A 579 -5.76 32.45 26.42
N ALA A 580 -6.23 31.21 26.47
CA ALA A 580 -7.59 30.88 26.87
C ALA A 580 -7.82 31.05 28.38
N ARG A 581 -9.05 31.32 28.78
CA ARG A 581 -9.51 31.35 30.19
C ARG A 581 -10.47 30.19 30.53
N LYS A 582 -10.90 29.44 29.53
CA LYS A 582 -11.73 28.24 29.64
C LYS A 582 -11.32 27.20 28.59
N PRO A 583 -11.57 25.91 28.84
CA PRO A 583 -11.20 24.87 27.92
C PRO A 583 -12.05 24.92 26.65
N VAL A 584 -11.46 24.54 25.54
CA VAL A 584 -12.20 24.13 24.34
C VAL A 584 -12.72 22.71 24.52
N THR A 585 -13.68 22.32 23.68
CA THR A 585 -14.37 21.03 23.79
C THR A 585 -13.42 19.82 23.96
N PRO A 586 -12.33 19.60 23.20
CA PRO A 586 -11.44 18.47 23.40
C PRO A 586 -10.68 18.51 24.74
N GLU A 587 -10.26 19.70 25.19
CA GLU A 587 -9.59 19.86 26.48
C GLU A 587 -10.55 19.51 27.63
N LYS A 588 -11.80 20.00 27.57
CA LYS A 588 -12.84 19.66 28.55
C LYS A 588 -13.12 18.17 28.57
N ASN A 589 -13.25 17.53 27.39
CA ASN A 589 -13.49 16.08 27.30
C ASN A 589 -12.34 15.28 27.91
N PHE A 590 -11.11 15.70 27.70
CA PHE A 590 -9.94 15.08 28.33
C PHE A 590 -10.00 15.22 29.88
N MET A 591 -10.22 16.42 30.41
CA MET A 591 -10.34 16.67 31.86
C MET A 591 -11.43 15.79 32.49
N VAL A 592 -12.62 15.77 31.86
CA VAL A 592 -13.74 14.93 32.31
C VAL A 592 -13.36 13.45 32.29
N SER A 593 -12.64 12.98 31.23
CA SER A 593 -12.22 11.57 31.13
C SER A 593 -11.25 11.18 32.24
N VAL A 594 -10.24 12.01 32.53
CA VAL A 594 -9.31 11.73 33.64
C VAL A 594 -9.98 11.76 35.00
N LEU A 595 -10.82 12.76 35.27
CA LEU A 595 -11.53 12.85 36.53
C LEU A 595 -12.54 11.70 36.73
N CYS A 596 -13.22 11.27 35.67
CA CYS A 596 -14.04 10.05 35.68
C CYS A 596 -13.20 8.78 35.92
N ALA A 597 -11.99 8.72 35.38
CA ALA A 597 -11.08 7.61 35.62
C ALA A 597 -10.66 7.49 37.08
N LEU A 598 -10.51 8.60 37.80
CA LEU A 598 -10.29 8.59 39.27
C LEU A 598 -11.48 7.97 40.03
N CYS A 599 -12.70 8.04 39.47
CA CYS A 599 -13.93 7.51 40.04
C CYS A 599 -14.25 6.07 39.57
N VAL A 600 -13.31 5.37 38.89
CA VAL A 600 -13.53 4.00 38.40
C VAL A 600 -13.52 3.00 39.55
N ASP A 601 -14.53 2.17 39.62
CA ASP A 601 -14.54 0.96 40.43
C ASP A 601 -13.70 -0.12 39.73
N THR A 602 -12.63 -0.52 40.36
CA THR A 602 -11.69 -1.51 39.77
C THR A 602 -12.30 -2.90 39.64
N GLY A 603 -13.41 -3.19 40.29
CA GLY A 603 -14.16 -4.45 40.15
C GLY A 603 -14.96 -4.52 38.83
N THR A 604 -15.55 -3.37 38.44
CA THR A 604 -16.36 -3.27 37.19
C THR A 604 -15.60 -2.72 36.01
N GLY A 605 -14.50 -2.00 36.24
CA GLY A 605 -13.72 -1.30 35.21
C GLY A 605 -14.43 -0.06 34.62
N GLN A 606 -15.49 0.41 35.28
CA GLN A 606 -16.29 1.59 34.94
C GLN A 606 -16.44 2.53 36.14
N PRO A 607 -16.65 3.84 35.93
CA PRO A 607 -17.04 4.76 37.04
C PRO A 607 -18.33 4.30 37.73
N CYS A 608 -18.42 4.55 39.02
CA CYS A 608 -19.69 4.34 39.71
C CYS A 608 -20.75 5.28 39.13
N ASN A 609 -21.98 4.81 38.91
CA ASN A 609 -23.08 5.57 38.29
C ASN A 609 -22.55 6.34 37.05
N PRO A 610 -22.13 5.66 35.92
CA PRO A 610 -21.34 6.31 34.89
C PRO A 610 -21.97 7.60 34.31
N GLY A 611 -23.28 7.61 34.11
CA GLY A 611 -24.02 8.76 33.58
C GLY A 611 -23.98 9.97 34.52
N ASP A 612 -24.36 9.76 35.80
CA ASP A 612 -24.42 10.84 36.80
C ASP A 612 -23.01 11.34 37.15
N THR A 613 -22.03 10.43 37.30
CA THR A 613 -20.64 10.79 37.57
C THR A 613 -20.08 11.66 36.45
N ARG A 614 -20.28 11.30 35.17
CA ARG A 614 -19.82 12.11 34.03
C ARG A 614 -20.49 13.50 34.02
N GLN A 615 -21.78 13.58 34.35
CA GLN A 615 -22.51 14.84 34.37
C GLN A 615 -22.06 15.75 35.55
N ILE A 616 -21.87 15.18 36.75
CA ILE A 616 -21.35 15.90 37.92
C ILE A 616 -19.94 16.44 37.59
N ILE A 617 -19.05 15.61 37.07
CA ILE A 617 -17.69 16.00 36.78
C ILE A 617 -17.63 17.04 35.63
N SER A 618 -18.48 16.91 34.60
CA SER A 618 -18.59 17.95 33.57
C SER A 618 -19.02 19.31 34.12
N SER A 619 -20.00 19.29 35.03
CA SER A 619 -20.47 20.49 35.69
C SER A 619 -19.42 21.08 36.65
N LEU A 620 -18.65 20.22 37.31
CA LEU A 620 -17.55 20.60 38.18
C LEU A 620 -16.41 21.32 37.40
N VAL A 621 -16.03 20.80 36.23
CA VAL A 621 -15.05 21.44 35.35
C VAL A 621 -15.54 22.82 34.89
N ASP A 622 -16.81 22.95 34.47
CA ASP A 622 -17.37 24.25 34.07
C ASP A 622 -17.38 25.23 35.23
N LEU A 623 -17.71 24.76 36.42
CA LEU A 623 -17.73 25.60 37.66
C LEU A 623 -16.31 26.06 38.02
N ALA A 624 -15.31 25.18 37.93
CA ALA A 624 -13.91 25.50 38.21
C ALA A 624 -13.37 26.61 37.31
N PHE A 625 -13.61 26.53 36.01
CA PHE A 625 -13.18 27.58 35.08
C PHE A 625 -13.98 28.88 35.21
N ARG A 626 -15.25 28.82 35.63
CA ARG A 626 -16.04 30.02 35.98
C ARG A 626 -15.47 30.68 37.22
N GLU A 627 -15.15 29.90 38.24
CA GLU A 627 -14.65 30.43 39.48
C GLU A 627 -13.27 31.07 39.35
N TYR A 628 -12.29 30.30 38.84
CA TYR A 628 -10.88 30.75 38.73
C TYR A 628 -10.56 31.51 37.46
N GLY A 629 -11.38 31.39 36.41
CA GLY A 629 -11.22 32.13 35.16
C GLY A 629 -11.92 33.47 35.11
N GLU A 630 -13.05 33.62 35.80
CA GLU A 630 -13.92 34.80 35.70
C GLU A 630 -14.20 35.48 37.08
N ASN A 631 -14.66 34.73 38.10
CA ASN A 631 -15.12 35.31 39.36
C ASN A 631 -13.99 35.70 40.30
N ASN A 632 -13.06 34.77 40.56
CA ASN A 632 -11.97 34.91 41.53
C ASN A 632 -10.63 34.46 40.88
N PRO A 633 -10.11 35.14 39.85
CA PRO A 633 -8.84 34.80 39.24
C PRO A 633 -7.70 34.86 40.24
N ARG A 634 -6.71 33.96 40.06
CA ARG A 634 -5.58 33.86 40.98
C ARG A 634 -4.73 35.13 40.91
N LEU A 635 -4.42 35.70 42.09
CA LEU A 635 -3.56 36.83 42.21
C LEU A 635 -2.10 36.45 41.95
N TYR A 636 -1.39 37.32 41.26
CA TYR A 636 0.07 37.23 41.12
C TYR A 636 0.76 37.40 42.47
N ARG A 637 1.77 36.64 42.74
CA ARG A 637 2.65 36.80 43.90
C ARG A 637 4.10 36.65 43.43
N ALA A 638 4.88 37.70 43.65
CA ALA A 638 6.31 37.68 43.38
C ALA A 638 7.01 36.55 44.12
N GLY A 639 8.00 35.90 43.48
CA GLY A 639 8.71 34.75 44.04
C GLY A 639 8.03 33.37 43.76
N THR A 640 6.83 33.33 43.17
CA THR A 640 6.17 32.07 42.80
C THR A 640 6.77 31.45 41.55
N GLU A 641 7.08 32.27 40.54
CA GLU A 641 7.71 31.85 39.27
C GLU A 641 8.84 32.80 38.91
N PRO A 642 10.11 32.49 39.32
CA PRO A 642 11.22 33.40 39.18
C PRO A 642 11.55 33.88 37.75
N LEU A 643 11.22 33.02 36.73
CA LEU A 643 11.42 33.38 35.33
C LEU A 643 10.40 34.41 34.85
N VAL A 644 9.20 34.42 35.43
CA VAL A 644 8.20 35.47 35.16
C VAL A 644 8.62 36.76 35.80
N ASP A 645 9.09 36.71 37.05
CA ASP A 645 9.56 37.90 37.80
C ASP A 645 10.71 38.58 37.07
N LEU A 646 11.70 37.79 36.62
CA LEU A 646 12.83 38.30 35.83
C LEU A 646 12.36 38.95 34.51
N ALA A 647 11.42 38.29 33.82
CA ALA A 647 10.88 38.80 32.55
C ALA A 647 10.09 40.15 32.75
N LEU A 648 9.41 40.31 33.88
CA LEU A 648 8.74 41.57 34.25
C LEU A 648 9.76 42.69 34.47
N GLU A 649 10.89 42.42 35.12
CA GLU A 649 11.99 43.36 35.32
C GLU A 649 12.67 43.73 33.99
N GLU A 650 13.08 42.75 33.19
CA GLU A 650 13.73 42.92 31.89
C GLU A 650 12.88 43.68 30.89
N SER A 651 11.57 43.51 30.91
CA SER A 651 10.63 44.21 30.02
C SER A 651 10.26 45.61 30.53
N GLY A 652 10.74 46.03 31.72
CA GLY A 652 10.36 47.29 32.34
C GLY A 652 8.92 47.39 32.80
N ILE A 653 8.18 46.28 32.82
CA ILE A 653 6.78 46.20 33.25
C ILE A 653 6.71 46.44 34.79
N ALA A 654 7.68 45.98 35.53
CA ALA A 654 7.76 46.11 36.97
C ALA A 654 7.64 47.56 37.45
N GLU A 655 8.15 48.54 36.69
CA GLU A 655 8.16 49.95 37.01
C GLU A 655 6.89 50.70 36.55
N GLN A 656 6.01 50.05 35.77
CA GLN A 656 4.84 50.70 35.16
C GLN A 656 3.66 50.87 36.11
N HIS A 657 3.63 50.11 37.21
CA HIS A 657 2.46 50.07 38.14
C HIS A 657 2.90 50.29 39.59
N ASP A 658 1.97 50.81 40.39
CA ASP A 658 2.19 51.05 41.82
C ASP A 658 1.96 49.78 42.67
N ALA A 659 2.37 49.79 43.93
CA ALA A 659 2.22 48.69 44.85
C ALA A 659 0.75 48.25 45.09
N GLY A 660 -0.20 49.19 44.94
CA GLY A 660 -1.63 48.90 45.04
C GLY A 660 -2.10 47.99 43.90
N TRP A 661 -1.65 48.30 42.68
CA TRP A 661 -1.96 47.49 41.50
C TRP A 661 -1.35 46.08 41.61
N TRP A 662 -0.08 45.98 42.02
CA TRP A 662 0.60 44.67 42.14
C TRP A 662 -0.05 43.75 43.15
N ASN A 663 -0.66 44.30 44.22
CA ASN A 663 -1.38 43.52 45.20
C ASN A 663 -2.72 42.97 44.67
N ALA A 664 -3.28 43.54 43.64
CA ALA A 664 -4.53 43.15 43.02
C ALA A 664 -4.35 42.43 41.67
N ALA A 665 -3.15 42.52 41.11
CA ALA A 665 -2.81 41.94 39.78
C ALA A 665 -3.06 40.41 39.75
N THR A 666 -3.64 39.94 38.68
CA THR A 666 -3.90 38.53 38.46
C THR A 666 -2.84 37.92 37.52
N TRP A 667 -2.66 36.60 37.60
CA TRP A 667 -1.77 35.88 36.68
C TRP A 667 -2.19 36.02 35.21
N PHE A 668 -3.49 36.22 34.92
CA PHE A 668 -3.95 36.54 33.59
C PHE A 668 -3.46 37.90 33.06
N GLU A 669 -3.44 38.94 33.92
CA GLU A 669 -2.95 40.24 33.57
C GLU A 669 -1.44 40.23 33.34
N ILE A 670 -0.69 39.52 34.19
CA ILE A 670 0.77 39.33 33.99
C ILE A 670 1.04 38.64 32.67
N ARG A 671 0.27 37.55 32.36
CA ARG A 671 0.35 36.88 31.07
C ARG A 671 0.14 37.83 29.89
N ASP A 672 -0.92 38.63 29.97
CA ASP A 672 -1.32 39.55 28.91
C ASP A 672 -0.25 40.64 28.66
N MET A 673 0.33 41.18 29.71
CA MET A 673 1.39 42.18 29.62
C MET A 673 2.68 41.59 29.03
N LEU A 674 3.11 40.42 29.48
CA LEU A 674 4.29 39.74 28.95
C LEU A 674 4.10 39.32 27.50
N HIS A 675 2.88 38.91 27.10
CA HIS A 675 2.56 38.61 25.71
C HIS A 675 2.68 39.86 24.83
N ILE A 676 2.16 41.00 25.27
CA ILE A 676 2.27 42.30 24.56
C ILE A 676 3.74 42.76 24.47
N ALA A 677 4.54 42.51 25.49
CA ALA A 677 5.97 42.77 25.49
C ALA A 677 6.77 41.81 24.60
N GLY A 678 6.14 40.78 24.02
CA GLY A 678 6.78 39.80 23.14
C GLY A 678 7.51 38.64 23.84
N ASN A 679 7.47 38.59 25.19
CA ASN A 679 8.08 37.50 25.94
C ASN A 679 7.08 36.33 26.09
N ILE A 680 6.91 35.58 24.99
CA ILE A 680 5.93 34.46 24.95
C ILE A 680 6.27 33.35 25.96
N PRO A 681 7.53 32.91 26.16
CA PRO A 681 7.84 31.87 27.14
C PRO A 681 7.46 32.26 28.57
N ALA A 682 7.72 33.46 29.02
CA ALA A 682 7.33 33.93 30.35
C ALA A 682 5.79 34.09 30.46
N ALA A 683 5.14 34.60 29.40
CA ALA A 683 3.70 34.71 29.32
C ALA A 683 3.01 33.33 29.42
N GLN A 684 3.56 32.29 28.79
CA GLN A 684 3.04 30.92 28.93
C GLN A 684 3.18 30.38 30.37
N ARG A 685 4.30 30.67 31.03
CA ARG A 685 4.46 30.29 32.46
C ARG A 685 3.43 30.97 33.33
N ALA A 686 3.23 32.29 33.14
CA ALA A 686 2.18 33.05 33.87
C ALA A 686 0.77 32.49 33.59
N HIS A 687 0.51 32.06 32.33
CA HIS A 687 -0.77 31.42 31.98
C HIS A 687 -1.03 30.16 32.79
N TYR A 688 -0.05 29.28 32.98
CA TYR A 688 -0.25 28.03 33.75
C TYR A 688 -0.41 28.27 35.25
N GLN A 689 0.12 29.37 35.80
CA GLN A 689 -0.13 29.76 37.20
C GLN A 689 -1.59 30.18 37.45
N ALA A 690 -2.32 30.62 36.40
CA ALA A 690 -3.69 31.06 36.49
C ALA A 690 -4.73 29.93 36.54
N MET A 691 -4.33 28.70 36.20
CA MET A 691 -5.29 27.58 35.99
C MET A 691 -5.81 26.97 37.30
N PRO A 692 -7.03 26.41 37.31
CA PRO A 692 -7.55 25.65 38.47
C PRO A 692 -6.60 24.47 38.80
N LEU A 693 -6.67 23.99 40.05
CA LEU A 693 -5.92 22.83 40.55
C LEU A 693 -6.82 21.70 41.01
N LEU A 694 -6.34 20.46 40.93
CA LEU A 694 -7.09 19.27 41.38
C LEU A 694 -7.50 19.36 42.85
N ALA A 695 -6.66 19.93 43.72
CA ALA A 695 -6.97 20.13 45.15
C ALA A 695 -8.21 21.01 45.43
N GLU A 696 -8.60 21.85 44.47
CA GLU A 696 -9.70 22.79 44.62
C GLU A 696 -11.06 22.15 44.26
N MET A 697 -11.02 21.03 43.52
CA MET A 697 -12.24 20.40 43.00
C MET A 697 -13.15 19.87 44.10
N SER A 698 -12.60 19.31 45.17
CA SER A 698 -13.40 18.78 46.28
C SER A 698 -14.20 19.87 47.02
N ALA A 699 -13.67 21.09 47.12
CA ALA A 699 -14.37 22.24 47.71
C ALA A 699 -15.53 22.70 46.81
N LEU A 700 -15.33 22.71 45.48
CA LEU A 700 -16.32 23.13 44.48
C LEU A 700 -17.54 22.18 44.42
N LEU A 701 -17.39 20.89 44.77
CA LEU A 701 -18.51 19.94 44.88
C LEU A 701 -19.55 20.34 45.92
N GLY A 702 -19.16 21.13 46.92
CA GLY A 702 -20.07 21.67 47.94
C GLY A 702 -20.92 22.86 47.50
N GLN A 703 -20.65 23.45 46.35
CA GLN A 703 -21.37 24.61 45.83
C GLN A 703 -22.84 24.27 45.53
N PRO A 704 -23.78 25.23 45.77
CA PRO A 704 -25.23 25.02 45.57
C PRO A 704 -25.55 24.52 44.16
N SER A 705 -24.85 25.00 43.12
CA SER A 705 -25.07 24.63 41.74
C SER A 705 -24.90 23.13 41.46
N ILE A 706 -24.10 22.42 42.24
CA ILE A 706 -23.89 20.96 42.12
C ILE A 706 -24.70 20.24 43.21
N ARG A 707 -24.60 20.68 44.46
CA ARG A 707 -25.22 20.03 45.60
C ARG A 707 -26.75 19.96 45.48
N ASP A 708 -27.39 21.03 45.02
CA ASP A 708 -28.87 21.11 44.97
C ASP A 708 -29.44 20.21 43.84
N VAL A 709 -28.61 19.92 42.80
CA VAL A 709 -29.03 19.04 41.70
C VAL A 709 -28.72 17.56 42.01
N PHE A 710 -27.53 17.27 42.56
CA PHE A 710 -27.02 15.90 42.69
C PHE A 710 -26.87 15.42 44.12
N GLY A 711 -27.22 16.26 45.15
CA GLY A 711 -26.95 15.96 46.56
C GLY A 711 -27.72 14.76 47.12
N THR A 712 -28.79 14.32 46.43
CA THR A 712 -29.61 13.16 46.84
C THR A 712 -29.28 11.89 46.07
N VAL A 713 -28.39 11.94 45.04
CA VAL A 713 -28.00 10.77 44.23
C VAL A 713 -27.17 9.85 45.10
N GLN A 714 -27.54 8.58 45.17
CA GLN A 714 -26.81 7.53 45.87
C GLN A 714 -25.91 6.78 44.89
N ARG A 715 -24.79 6.28 45.38
CA ARG A 715 -23.90 5.38 44.67
C ARG A 715 -24.61 4.04 44.44
N ASP A 716 -24.42 3.46 43.24
CA ASP A 716 -24.99 2.15 42.94
C ASP A 716 -24.60 1.10 44.00
N ASN A 717 -25.59 0.33 44.43
CA ASN A 717 -25.45 -0.72 45.46
C ASN A 717 -24.87 -0.25 46.80
N SER A 718 -25.04 1.02 47.19
CA SER A 718 -24.52 1.61 48.42
C SER A 718 -25.47 2.69 48.95
N GLU A 719 -25.50 2.91 50.27
CA GLU A 719 -26.20 4.04 50.90
C GLU A 719 -25.36 5.33 50.89
N GLU A 720 -24.12 5.26 50.42
CA GLU A 720 -23.20 6.40 50.28
C GLU A 720 -23.73 7.37 49.21
N ARG A 721 -23.68 8.69 49.47
CA ARG A 721 -23.98 9.70 48.46
C ARG A 721 -22.92 9.73 47.39
N LEU A 722 -23.33 9.81 46.13
CA LEU A 722 -22.40 9.83 45.01
C LEU A 722 -21.41 11.02 45.09
N LEU A 723 -21.88 12.20 45.56
CA LEU A 723 -20.98 13.35 45.73
C LEU A 723 -19.89 13.12 46.78
N ASP A 724 -20.16 12.38 47.87
CA ASP A 724 -19.18 12.09 48.89
C ASP A 724 -18.16 11.07 48.40
N TYR A 725 -18.61 10.12 47.61
CA TYR A 725 -17.73 9.19 46.90
C TYR A 725 -16.79 9.91 45.91
N ILE A 726 -17.33 10.79 45.06
CA ILE A 726 -16.54 11.57 44.09
C ILE A 726 -15.52 12.45 44.80
N ARG A 727 -15.93 13.14 45.89
CA ARG A 727 -15.05 13.97 46.71
C ARG A 727 -13.86 13.17 47.20
N ARG A 728 -14.09 12.01 47.80
CA ARG A 728 -13.02 11.13 48.29
C ARG A 728 -12.15 10.64 47.17
N ALA A 729 -12.69 10.30 45.99
CA ALA A 729 -11.92 9.88 44.83
C ALA A 729 -11.01 10.99 44.29
N LEU A 730 -11.47 12.24 44.30
CA LEU A 730 -10.65 13.39 43.85
C LEU A 730 -9.56 13.74 44.87
N ASP A 731 -9.85 13.70 46.19
CA ASP A 731 -8.87 13.92 47.25
C ASP A 731 -7.79 12.83 47.23
N GLN A 732 -8.18 11.57 47.02
CA GLN A 732 -7.24 10.49 46.83
C GLN A 732 -6.42 10.66 45.54
N GLY A 733 -7.04 11.07 44.43
CA GLY A 733 -6.38 11.37 43.17
C GLY A 733 -5.32 12.48 43.33
N HIS A 734 -5.64 13.52 44.12
CA HIS A 734 -4.67 14.57 44.46
C HIS A 734 -3.42 14.01 45.18
N SER A 735 -3.64 13.10 46.13
CA SER A 735 -2.54 12.47 46.89
C SER A 735 -1.74 11.44 46.07
N ASP A 736 -2.43 10.62 45.26
CA ASP A 736 -1.84 9.51 44.52
C ASP A 736 -1.09 9.99 43.26
N TYR A 737 -1.46 11.16 42.73
CA TYR A 737 -0.91 11.71 41.48
C TYR A 737 -0.36 13.14 41.67
N PRO A 738 0.71 13.35 42.47
CA PRO A 738 1.31 14.66 42.68
C PRO A 738 1.73 15.32 41.35
N MET A 739 2.08 14.56 40.33
CA MET A 739 2.45 15.09 39.02
C MET A 739 1.33 15.88 38.31
N MET A 740 0.06 15.66 38.62
CA MET A 740 -1.06 16.41 38.02
C MET A 740 -1.77 17.34 39.03
N SER A 741 -1.24 17.47 40.23
CA SER A 741 -1.87 18.13 41.34
C SER A 741 -1.37 19.56 41.58
N GLY A 742 -0.35 20.00 40.93
CA GLY A 742 0.27 21.35 41.04
C GLY A 742 0.25 22.12 39.71
N CYS A 743 0.68 23.40 39.79
CA CYS A 743 0.89 24.19 38.57
C CYS A 743 1.93 23.56 37.66
N THR A 744 1.80 23.71 36.35
CA THR A 744 2.67 23.11 35.35
C THR A 744 4.08 23.71 35.42
N ARG A 745 5.07 22.83 35.63
CA ARG A 745 6.50 23.15 35.63
C ARG A 745 7.21 22.67 34.37
N PHE A 746 6.70 21.62 33.76
CA PHE A 746 7.25 21.01 32.54
C PHE A 746 6.48 21.46 31.30
N MET A 747 7.17 22.04 30.34
CA MET A 747 6.60 22.50 29.08
C MET A 747 7.42 21.99 27.89
N LEU A 748 6.72 21.61 26.82
CA LEU A 748 7.32 21.33 25.53
C LEU A 748 7.56 22.64 24.77
N SER A 749 8.60 22.68 23.96
CA SER A 749 8.82 23.77 23.00
C SER A 749 7.65 23.82 22.01
N PRO A 750 7.18 25.02 21.61
CA PRO A 750 6.19 25.16 20.53
C PRO A 750 6.62 24.51 19.21
N ASP A 751 7.93 24.34 19.00
CA ASP A 751 8.49 23.74 17.79
C ASP A 751 8.60 22.21 17.86
N THR A 752 8.29 21.61 19.03
CA THR A 752 8.34 20.16 19.20
C THR A 752 7.31 19.46 18.31
N ARG A 753 7.76 18.44 17.60
CA ARG A 753 6.96 17.65 16.64
C ARG A 753 6.95 16.16 16.93
N VAL A 754 8.06 15.62 17.41
CA VAL A 754 8.18 14.21 17.78
C VAL A 754 8.38 14.11 19.27
N VAL A 755 7.42 13.50 19.95
CA VAL A 755 7.44 13.34 21.41
C VAL A 755 7.31 11.87 21.74
N ALA A 756 8.31 11.30 22.43
CA ALA A 756 8.22 9.99 23.04
C ALA A 756 8.05 10.11 24.56
N VAL A 757 7.05 9.45 25.10
CA VAL A 757 6.77 9.44 26.54
C VAL A 757 6.94 8.03 27.09
N ASP A 758 7.91 7.85 28.00
CA ASP A 758 8.15 6.60 28.72
C ASP A 758 7.36 6.60 30.05
N LEU A 759 6.53 5.57 30.22
CA LEU A 759 5.68 5.35 31.39
C LEU A 759 6.31 4.42 32.43
N ASN A 760 7.50 3.93 32.24
CA ASN A 760 8.08 2.86 33.06
C ASN A 760 8.11 3.20 34.57
N ASN A 761 8.41 4.46 34.93
CA ASN A 761 8.49 4.90 36.32
C ASN A 761 7.13 5.16 36.97
N VAL A 762 6.06 5.34 36.18
CA VAL A 762 4.73 5.71 36.69
C VAL A 762 3.68 4.61 36.52
N ALA A 763 3.94 3.61 35.69
CA ALA A 763 3.05 2.48 35.47
C ALA A 763 2.88 1.66 36.76
N GLY A 764 1.64 1.27 37.07
CA GLY A 764 1.31 0.42 38.19
C GLY A 764 1.64 -1.05 37.97
N ASP A 765 1.43 -1.85 38.99
CA ASP A 765 1.55 -3.30 38.96
C ASP A 765 0.39 -3.97 38.19
N LYS A 766 0.33 -5.31 38.18
CA LYS A 766 -0.70 -6.07 37.49
C LYS A 766 -2.03 -6.18 38.23
N THR A 767 -2.17 -5.55 39.41
CA THR A 767 -3.43 -5.47 40.15
C THR A 767 -4.46 -4.61 39.38
N PRO A 768 -5.76 -4.75 39.63
CA PRO A 768 -6.77 -3.86 39.02
C PRO A 768 -6.48 -2.38 39.26
N ALA A 769 -6.08 -2.01 40.50
CA ALA A 769 -5.70 -0.62 40.83
C ALA A 769 -4.42 -0.17 40.08
N GLY A 770 -3.40 -1.04 39.95
CA GLY A 770 -2.20 -0.74 39.17
C GLY A 770 -2.47 -0.59 37.67
N ARG A 771 -3.41 -1.37 37.12
CA ARG A 771 -3.86 -1.22 35.72
C ARG A 771 -4.63 0.07 35.49
N LEU A 772 -5.47 0.47 36.44
CA LEU A 772 -6.17 1.76 36.39
C LEU A 772 -5.17 2.92 36.41
N ARG A 773 -4.18 2.88 37.32
CA ARG A 773 -3.09 3.85 37.36
C ARG A 773 -2.36 3.92 36.02
N THR A 774 -2.00 2.79 35.44
CA THR A 774 -1.34 2.73 34.14
C THR A 774 -2.22 3.34 33.04
N GLY A 775 -3.51 3.05 33.06
CA GLY A 775 -4.48 3.63 32.11
C GLY A 775 -4.58 5.15 32.22
N ILE A 776 -4.64 5.70 33.43
CA ILE A 776 -4.60 7.16 33.66
C ILE A 776 -3.31 7.77 33.11
N MET A 777 -2.15 7.10 33.29
CA MET A 777 -0.87 7.57 32.75
C MET A 777 -0.85 7.56 31.21
N TYR A 778 -1.48 6.56 30.55
CA TYR A 778 -1.65 6.59 29.08
C TYR A 778 -2.48 7.79 28.60
N LEU A 779 -3.56 8.14 29.30
CA LEU A 779 -4.37 9.31 28.97
C LEU A 779 -3.57 10.62 29.11
N LEU A 780 -2.85 10.77 30.23
CA LEU A 780 -2.01 11.94 30.50
C LEU A 780 -0.88 12.08 29.49
N ALA A 781 -0.16 11.00 29.22
CA ALA A 781 0.92 10.98 28.23
C ALA A 781 0.41 11.30 26.81
N GLY A 782 -0.75 10.76 26.43
CA GLY A 782 -1.40 11.06 25.15
C GLY A 782 -1.78 12.53 25.02
N GLN A 783 -2.20 13.18 26.10
CA GLN A 783 -2.49 14.62 26.15
C GLN A 783 -1.20 15.45 26.06
N ILE A 784 -0.15 15.07 26.81
CA ILE A 784 1.14 15.77 26.80
C ILE A 784 1.77 15.73 25.40
N ALA A 785 1.77 14.55 24.76
CA ALA A 785 2.48 14.33 23.51
C ALA A 785 1.69 14.79 22.26
N GLY A 786 0.36 14.74 22.29
CA GLY A 786 -0.46 15.00 21.12
C GLY A 786 -1.87 15.48 21.39
N GLY A 787 -2.11 16.17 22.52
CA GLY A 787 -3.41 16.73 22.84
C GLY A 787 -3.86 17.83 21.88
N ASP A 788 -2.91 18.53 21.28
CA ASP A 788 -3.17 19.61 20.33
C ASP A 788 -3.48 19.12 18.89
N PHE A 789 -3.27 17.85 18.58
CA PHE A 789 -3.46 17.29 17.21
C PHE A 789 -4.90 17.46 16.68
N VAL A 790 -5.86 17.61 17.55
CA VAL A 790 -7.28 17.77 17.20
C VAL A 790 -7.72 19.24 17.05
N LEU A 791 -6.89 20.21 17.43
CA LEU A 791 -7.24 21.64 17.42
C LEU A 791 -7.68 22.17 16.04
N PRO A 792 -7.16 21.69 14.91
CA PRO A 792 -7.64 22.14 13.60
C PRO A 792 -9.15 22.02 13.38
N GLN A 793 -9.83 21.10 14.10
CA GLN A 793 -11.27 20.92 14.02
C GLN A 793 -12.08 22.00 14.73
N TYR A 794 -11.47 22.59 15.74
CA TYR A 794 -12.15 23.48 16.67
C TYR A 794 -11.80 24.95 16.42
N GLN A 795 -11.32 25.27 15.20
CA GLN A 795 -10.88 26.62 14.83
C GLN A 795 -11.96 27.70 15.06
N GLU A 796 -13.23 27.38 14.75
CA GLU A 796 -14.32 28.34 14.96
C GLU A 796 -14.60 28.56 16.44
N GLU A 797 -14.61 27.49 17.25
CA GLU A 797 -14.75 27.57 18.69
C GLU A 797 -13.61 28.37 19.33
N ILE A 798 -12.38 28.08 18.89
CA ILE A 798 -11.17 28.77 19.32
C ILE A 798 -11.27 30.25 18.96
N ARG A 799 -11.59 30.59 17.72
CA ARG A 799 -11.71 31.97 17.25
C ARG A 799 -12.73 32.78 18.03
N LYS A 800 -13.82 32.13 18.45
CA LYS A 800 -14.91 32.75 19.24
C LYS A 800 -14.51 32.98 20.69
N ASN A 801 -13.75 32.07 21.28
CA ASN A 801 -13.48 32.01 22.71
C ASN A 801 -12.13 32.58 23.11
N LEU A 802 -11.19 32.72 22.16
CA LEU A 802 -9.85 33.20 22.41
C LEU A 802 -9.75 34.71 22.10
N ASP A 803 -9.06 35.46 22.97
CA ASP A 803 -8.77 36.87 22.73
C ASP A 803 -7.95 37.04 21.44
N PRO A 804 -8.32 37.97 20.54
CA PRO A 804 -7.63 38.20 19.26
C PRO A 804 -6.12 38.41 19.35
N ARG A 805 -5.61 38.88 20.48
CA ARG A 805 -4.15 39.06 20.71
C ARG A 805 -3.37 37.76 20.55
N TYR A 806 -3.97 36.63 20.89
CA TYR A 806 -3.34 35.29 20.85
C TYR A 806 -3.55 34.56 19.52
N HIS A 807 -4.37 35.11 18.61
CA HIS A 807 -4.73 34.44 17.36
C HIS A 807 -3.51 34.09 16.51
N GLU A 808 -2.55 35.00 16.37
CA GLU A 808 -1.37 34.76 15.52
C GLU A 808 -0.58 33.53 15.97
N VAL A 809 -0.31 33.41 17.27
CA VAL A 809 0.48 32.31 17.82
C VAL A 809 -0.28 30.99 17.71
N ILE A 810 -1.56 30.98 18.07
CA ILE A 810 -2.37 29.75 18.10
C ILE A 810 -2.71 29.28 16.69
N PHE A 811 -3.15 30.18 15.80
CA PHE A 811 -3.51 29.76 14.44
C PHE A 811 -2.31 29.39 13.59
N ARG A 812 -1.10 29.91 13.86
CA ARG A 812 0.14 29.41 13.25
C ARG A 812 0.38 27.94 13.64
N ARG A 813 0.20 27.57 14.90
CA ARG A 813 0.32 26.17 15.34
C ARG A 813 -0.77 25.30 14.74
N ILE A 814 -2.02 25.77 14.70
CA ILE A 814 -3.14 25.04 14.08
C ILE A 814 -2.89 24.79 12.59
N GLU A 815 -2.37 25.79 11.86
CA GLU A 815 -2.02 25.66 10.45
C GLU A 815 -0.92 24.60 10.23
N GLN A 816 0.10 24.58 11.09
CA GLN A 816 1.13 23.54 11.04
C GLN A 816 0.55 22.16 11.27
N LEU A 817 -0.35 22.01 12.23
CA LEU A 817 -1.04 20.75 12.54
C LEU A 817 -1.98 20.30 11.41
N ASP A 818 -2.59 21.25 10.69
CA ASP A 818 -3.49 20.92 9.57
C ASP A 818 -2.72 20.48 8.32
N GLN A 819 -1.53 21.02 8.08
CA GLN A 819 -0.72 20.73 6.90
C GLN A 819 0.09 19.43 7.00
N GLU A 820 0.33 18.90 8.19
CA GLU A 820 1.24 17.77 8.41
C GLU A 820 0.51 16.52 8.89
N VAL A 821 1.07 15.37 8.57
CA VAL A 821 0.58 14.07 9.06
C VAL A 821 0.83 13.98 10.56
N LYS A 822 -0.17 13.51 11.28
CA LYS A 822 -0.15 13.31 12.74
C LYS A 822 -0.27 11.83 13.07
N THR A 823 0.57 11.33 13.96
CA THR A 823 0.53 9.93 14.41
C THR A 823 0.53 9.86 15.93
N LYS A 824 -0.36 9.04 16.48
CA LYS A 824 -0.34 8.62 17.89
C LYS A 824 -0.01 7.13 17.97
N VAL A 825 1.00 6.78 18.74
CA VAL A 825 1.41 5.42 19.00
C VAL A 825 1.21 5.11 20.47
N TYR A 826 0.47 4.05 20.76
CA TYR A 826 0.31 3.52 22.10
C TYR A 826 0.86 2.11 22.14
N ASP A 827 2.08 1.93 22.66
CA ASP A 827 2.69 0.61 22.81
C ASP A 827 2.38 -0.01 24.17
N GLU A 828 2.33 -1.34 24.25
CA GLU A 828 2.08 -2.11 25.46
C GLU A 828 0.73 -1.83 26.18
N LEU A 829 -0.32 -1.40 25.45
CA LEU A 829 -1.66 -1.06 25.99
C LEU A 829 -2.33 -2.19 26.79
N HIS A 830 -1.87 -3.44 26.65
CA HIS A 830 -2.39 -4.54 27.46
C HIS A 830 -2.18 -4.35 28.98
N ASN A 831 -1.30 -3.43 29.38
CA ASN A 831 -1.10 -3.07 30.79
C ASN A 831 -2.30 -2.36 31.41
N ALA A 832 -3.23 -1.82 30.58
CA ALA A 832 -4.52 -1.26 31.01
C ALA A 832 -5.72 -2.21 30.76
N LYS A 833 -5.44 -3.51 30.51
CA LYS A 833 -6.48 -4.52 30.23
C LYS A 833 -7.46 -4.65 31.40
N GLY A 834 -8.76 -4.72 31.09
CA GLY A 834 -9.86 -4.88 32.06
C GLY A 834 -10.38 -3.57 32.63
N ILE A 835 -9.83 -2.42 32.29
CA ILE A 835 -10.36 -1.11 32.60
C ILE A 835 -11.06 -0.58 31.33
N ASN A 836 -12.30 -1.02 31.11
CA ASN A 836 -13.04 -0.72 29.88
C ASN A 836 -13.18 0.77 29.64
N PHE A 837 -13.36 1.56 30.69
CA PHE A 837 -13.47 3.01 30.61
C PHE A 837 -12.27 3.69 29.94
N ILE A 838 -11.04 3.21 30.22
CA ILE A 838 -9.82 3.76 29.59
C ILE A 838 -9.81 3.47 28.08
N TRP A 839 -10.19 2.26 27.69
CA TRP A 839 -10.28 1.90 26.27
C TRP A 839 -11.36 2.69 25.53
N GLU A 840 -12.52 2.90 26.18
CA GLU A 840 -13.60 3.72 25.65
C GLU A 840 -13.18 5.19 25.51
N ALA A 841 -12.42 5.72 26.47
CA ALA A 841 -11.88 7.08 26.42
C ALA A 841 -10.89 7.25 25.27
N LEU A 842 -10.02 6.27 25.02
CA LEU A 842 -9.09 6.26 23.89
C LEU A 842 -9.87 6.10 22.56
N ASP A 843 -10.82 5.18 22.46
CA ASP A 843 -11.64 4.94 21.26
C ASP A 843 -12.49 6.16 20.89
N THR A 844 -13.09 6.84 21.88
CA THR A 844 -13.85 8.06 21.66
C THR A 844 -12.96 9.18 21.11
N GLN A 845 -11.77 9.35 21.65
CA GLN A 845 -10.78 10.30 21.11
C GLN A 845 -10.40 9.95 19.67
N GLU A 846 -10.23 8.66 19.34
CA GLU A 846 -9.87 8.20 18.02
C GLU A 846 -10.98 8.33 16.97
N LEU A 847 -12.23 8.06 17.33
CA LEU A 847 -13.38 8.23 16.44
C LEU A 847 -13.56 9.69 16.02
N GLU A 848 -13.28 10.64 16.93
CA GLU A 848 -13.24 12.06 16.61
C GLU A 848 -12.02 12.41 15.75
N GLN A 849 -10.86 11.81 15.99
CA GLN A 849 -9.58 12.06 15.32
C GLN A 849 -9.57 11.60 13.85
N ARG A 850 -10.42 10.64 13.49
CA ARG A 850 -10.53 10.07 12.14
C ARG A 850 -10.76 11.11 11.04
N LYS A 851 -11.48 12.18 11.31
CA LYS A 851 -11.79 13.24 10.33
C LYS A 851 -10.58 14.11 9.96
N PHE A 852 -9.43 13.99 10.65
CA PHE A 852 -8.36 14.97 10.71
C PHE A 852 -6.99 14.43 10.34
N GLY A 853 -6.93 13.28 9.65
CA GLY A 853 -5.69 12.69 9.19
C GLY A 853 -4.74 12.26 10.32
N ILE A 854 -5.31 11.88 11.48
CA ILE A 854 -4.51 11.33 12.57
C ILE A 854 -4.45 9.80 12.39
N ARG A 855 -3.25 9.29 12.26
CA ARG A 855 -2.95 7.86 12.26
C ARG A 855 -2.77 7.40 13.70
N THR A 856 -3.45 6.32 14.09
CA THR A 856 -3.31 5.74 15.42
C THR A 856 -2.77 4.32 15.32
N VAL A 857 -1.70 4.03 16.04
CA VAL A 857 -1.09 2.71 16.15
C VAL A 857 -1.28 2.19 17.56
N LEU A 858 -2.01 1.10 17.69
CA LEU A 858 -2.29 0.46 18.98
C LEU A 858 -1.56 -0.88 19.04
N SER A 859 -0.73 -1.05 20.06
CA SER A 859 0.07 -2.25 20.21
C SER A 859 -0.23 -3.00 21.51
N THR A 860 -0.41 -4.31 21.39
CA THR A 860 -0.70 -5.22 22.50
C THR A 860 0.04 -6.55 22.33
N GLN A 861 -0.01 -7.41 23.34
CA GLN A 861 0.61 -8.75 23.26
C GLN A 861 -0.28 -9.78 22.55
N LEU A 862 -1.61 -9.65 22.60
CA LEU A 862 -2.56 -10.61 22.02
C LEU A 862 -3.71 -9.84 21.35
N LEU A 863 -4.26 -10.41 20.29
CA LEU A 863 -5.45 -9.87 19.62
C LEU A 863 -6.66 -9.73 20.54
N GLN A 864 -6.86 -10.67 21.45
CA GLN A 864 -7.95 -10.66 22.43
C GLN A 864 -7.84 -9.56 23.49
N HIS A 865 -6.76 -8.80 23.51
CA HIS A 865 -6.62 -7.65 24.41
C HIS A 865 -7.34 -6.41 23.89
N TYR A 866 -7.61 -6.34 22.58
CA TYR A 866 -8.37 -5.23 22.01
C TYR A 866 -9.87 -5.39 22.25
N PRO A 867 -10.57 -4.32 22.63
CA PRO A 867 -12.02 -4.34 22.68
C PRO A 867 -12.65 -4.59 21.30
N PRO A 868 -13.85 -5.19 21.24
CA PRO A 868 -14.54 -5.44 19.97
C PRO A 868 -14.78 -4.19 19.10
N ALA A 869 -14.95 -3.04 19.72
CA ALA A 869 -15.13 -1.75 19.03
C ALA A 869 -13.85 -1.36 18.26
N VAL A 870 -12.69 -1.45 18.91
CA VAL A 870 -11.38 -1.16 18.31
C VAL A 870 -11.06 -2.13 17.17
N LEU A 871 -11.35 -3.43 17.34
CA LEU A 871 -11.17 -4.42 16.27
C LEU A 871 -11.99 -4.11 15.01
N LYS A 872 -13.21 -3.62 15.19
CA LYS A 872 -14.10 -3.21 14.09
C LYS A 872 -13.68 -1.88 13.45
N SER A 873 -13.02 -1.01 14.18
CA SER A 873 -12.57 0.29 13.69
C SER A 873 -11.25 0.21 12.93
N ALA A 874 -10.42 -0.79 13.24
CA ALA A 874 -9.12 -0.99 12.62
C ALA A 874 -9.22 -1.30 11.13
N ASN A 875 -8.30 -0.74 10.35
CA ASN A 875 -8.19 -0.98 8.91
C ASN A 875 -6.84 -1.63 8.51
N THR A 876 -5.89 -1.66 9.42
CA THR A 876 -4.59 -2.30 9.19
C THR A 876 -4.23 -3.17 10.38
N LEU A 877 -3.81 -4.39 10.09
CA LEU A 877 -3.39 -5.36 11.10
C LEU A 877 -1.99 -5.87 10.76
N TRP A 878 -1.01 -5.53 11.61
CA TRP A 878 0.38 -5.97 11.50
C TRP A 878 0.58 -7.24 12.32
N LEU A 879 0.42 -8.40 11.70
CA LEU A 879 0.61 -9.70 12.34
C LEU A 879 2.06 -10.11 12.27
N LEU A 880 2.76 -10.08 13.41
CA LEU A 880 4.15 -10.57 13.50
C LEU A 880 4.19 -12.09 13.67
N ARG A 881 3.34 -12.61 14.54
CA ARG A 881 3.09 -14.03 14.75
C ARG A 881 1.83 -14.17 15.59
N TYR A 882 1.13 -15.29 15.45
CA TYR A 882 0.00 -15.64 16.29
C TYR A 882 0.10 -17.09 16.76
N ARG A 883 -0.73 -17.44 17.76
CA ARG A 883 -0.84 -18.78 18.27
C ARG A 883 -1.91 -19.56 17.55
N PRO A 884 -1.83 -20.92 17.52
CA PRO A 884 -2.88 -21.73 16.90
C PRO A 884 -4.29 -21.48 17.46
N ASP A 885 -4.41 -21.09 18.72
CA ASP A 885 -5.67 -20.74 19.39
C ASP A 885 -6.28 -19.40 18.93
N GLU A 886 -5.50 -18.54 18.29
CA GLU A 886 -5.97 -17.27 17.70
C GLU A 886 -6.49 -17.42 16.26
N ILE A 887 -6.28 -18.57 15.60
CA ILE A 887 -6.71 -18.83 14.21
C ILE A 887 -8.22 -18.61 14.01
N PRO A 888 -9.13 -19.19 14.85
CA PRO A 888 -10.55 -18.94 14.70
C PRO A 888 -10.90 -17.46 14.79
N PHE A 889 -10.23 -16.73 15.69
CA PHE A 889 -10.43 -15.30 15.89
C PHE A 889 -10.01 -14.47 14.66
N LEU A 890 -8.87 -14.79 14.05
CA LEU A 890 -8.37 -14.12 12.84
C LEU A 890 -9.28 -14.39 11.64
N ARG A 891 -9.73 -15.63 11.48
CA ARG A 891 -10.65 -16.01 10.41
C ARG A 891 -12.00 -15.31 10.56
N ASP A 892 -12.58 -15.35 11.75
CA ASP A 892 -13.97 -14.93 11.98
C ASP A 892 -14.11 -13.39 12.07
N ASN A 893 -13.09 -12.67 12.55
CA ASN A 893 -13.12 -11.21 12.69
C ASN A 893 -12.46 -10.45 11.54
N PHE A 894 -11.46 -11.02 10.88
CA PHE A 894 -10.69 -10.35 9.82
C PHE A 894 -10.79 -11.02 8.46
N GLY A 895 -11.43 -12.18 8.37
CA GLY A 895 -11.57 -12.91 7.10
C GLY A 895 -10.23 -13.32 6.48
N VAL A 896 -9.21 -13.60 7.32
CA VAL A 896 -7.89 -14.01 6.84
C VAL A 896 -8.01 -15.39 6.19
N PRO A 897 -7.54 -15.57 4.94
CA PRO A 897 -7.62 -16.86 4.26
C PRO A 897 -6.91 -17.99 5.01
N GLU A 898 -7.48 -19.17 5.01
CA GLU A 898 -6.92 -20.36 5.70
C GLU A 898 -5.50 -20.68 5.22
N VAL A 899 -5.21 -20.44 3.94
CA VAL A 899 -3.87 -20.65 3.34
C VAL A 899 -2.85 -19.72 3.99
N THR A 900 -3.18 -18.45 4.15
CA THR A 900 -2.34 -17.45 4.83
C THR A 900 -2.10 -17.86 6.27
N LEU A 901 -3.15 -18.28 6.99
CA LEU A 901 -3.04 -18.72 8.37
C LEU A 901 -2.11 -19.95 8.53
N ARG A 902 -2.21 -20.94 7.64
CA ARG A 902 -1.33 -22.11 7.65
C ARG A 902 0.12 -21.79 7.32
N ARG A 903 0.38 -20.83 6.44
CA ARG A 903 1.75 -20.38 6.16
C ARG A 903 2.38 -19.67 7.35
N PHE A 904 1.62 -18.83 8.03
CA PHE A 904 2.07 -18.15 9.24
C PHE A 904 2.54 -19.10 10.32
N LEU A 905 1.85 -20.24 10.50
CA LEU A 905 2.23 -21.28 11.48
C LEU A 905 3.59 -21.94 11.16
N LYS A 906 4.04 -21.89 9.91
CA LYS A 906 5.32 -22.47 9.47
C LYS A 906 6.49 -21.50 9.60
N MET A 907 6.24 -20.22 9.89
CA MET A 907 7.31 -19.24 10.07
C MET A 907 8.17 -19.59 11.30
N PRO A 908 9.51 -19.53 11.19
CA PRO A 908 10.40 -19.83 12.31
C PRO A 908 10.20 -18.84 13.46
N GLU A 909 10.43 -19.30 14.69
CA GLU A 909 10.42 -18.44 15.88
C GLU A 909 11.54 -17.42 15.81
N GLY A 910 11.23 -16.15 16.07
CA GLY A 910 12.20 -15.05 16.09
C GLY A 910 12.57 -14.48 14.71
N ALA A 911 11.97 -14.96 13.62
CA ALA A 911 12.05 -14.26 12.35
C ALA A 911 11.10 -13.05 12.40
N ALA A 912 11.65 -11.87 12.65
CA ALA A 912 10.99 -10.65 12.19
C ALA A 912 11.07 -10.64 10.67
N PRO A 913 9.98 -10.32 9.97
CA PRO A 913 9.99 -10.26 8.52
C PRO A 913 10.94 -9.18 8.00
#